data_4e06b89f35b8d93220e16841d0f2e75e
#
_entry.id   4e06b89f35b8d93220e16841d0f2e75e
#
_cell.length_a   1.000
_cell.length_b   1.000
_cell.length_c   1.000
_cell.angle_alpha   90.00
_cell.angle_beta   90.00
_cell.angle_gamma   90.00
#
_symmetry.space_group_name_H-M   'P 1'
#
loop_
_entity.id
_entity.type
_entity.pdbx_description
1 polymer ?
#
loop_
_entity_poly.entity_id
_entity_poly.type
_entity_poly.pdbx_seq_one_letter_code
_entity_poly.pdbx_strand_id
1 'polypeptide(L)'
;MAYSYFEKKRIRKDFGKSTQVMDYPFLLSIQLESFRKFIDIDPTGETGLEAAFRSIFPIKAYSGASELQYVGYRLGEPLFDVKECQIRGVTYSAPLRVKLRLVVYDKEAPAGTVKDIKEQEVYMGEIPLMTDNGTFVINGTERVIVSQLHRSPGVFFDHDKGKTHSSGKVLYNARVIPYRGSWLDFEFDPKDNLFVRIDRRRKLPASIILRALELSTEEILDIFYDTTDFEIKGEKLIMDLVPERLRGETATFDITLKNGDVLVEQGRRITARHIKALSKAKMAKLEVPAEYIVDKVLSKAYIDESTGEVIAEANALITLELLAELSQAGHKVLSTLYMNEFDVGSYMSDTMRVDNSTNKLEALVEIYRMMRPGEPPTKDAAEGLFNNLFFSLERYDLSTVGRMKFNRRVGNSDDIGNGILSKDDIIAVMRTLIGIRDGKGEVDDIDHLGNRRIRSVGEMAENQFRVGLVRVERAVRERLSLGDLDAIMPQDLINAKPISAAVKEFFGSSQLSQFMDQNNPLSEVTHKRRISALGPGGLTRERAGFEVRDVHPTHYGRVCPIETPEGPNIGLINSLSCYARTNDYGFLETPYRRVVDGLVTDDIDYLSAIEEGTFVIAQSSAKTDGNKKLSEDLVDCRHRNEFTLMSADSVQYMDVSPQQIVSVAASLIPFLEHDDANRALMGSNMQRQAVPTLVVDKPLVGTGMEKVVAVDSGVTAVAKRGGVVTFVDSSRIVVKVNENEMHAGEAGIDIYNLTKYTRSNQNTCINQRPVCRMGEPVVRGDVLADGPSTDMGELALGQNMRIAFMPWNGYNFEDSILFSERVAIDDRFTTIHIQELTCIARDTKLGSEEITADIPNVGESALSKLDEAGVVYIGAEVNGGDILVGKVTPKGETQLTPEEKLLRAIFGEKAADVKDSSLRVPNSVKGTIIDVQIFTRDGVEKDNRAVEIEEIQLKEVKKD
;
A
#
# COMPACT_ATOMS: atom_id res chain seq x y z
N MET A 1 -27.13 -36.79 -20.93
CA MET A 1 -26.35 -37.96 -20.52
C MET A 1 -25.88 -37.80 -19.11
N ALA A 2 -26.28 -38.64 -18.20
CA ALA A 2 -25.69 -38.64 -16.86
C ALA A 2 -24.29 -39.22 -16.96
N TYR A 3 -23.27 -38.41 -16.86
CA TYR A 3 -21.91 -38.89 -16.81
C TYR A 3 -21.72 -39.72 -15.55
N SER A 4 -21.17 -40.93 -15.68
CA SER A 4 -20.82 -41.68 -14.49
C SER A 4 -19.74 -40.96 -13.69
N TYR A 5 -19.75 -41.09 -12.38
CA TYR A 5 -18.75 -40.52 -11.47
C TYR A 5 -17.31 -40.87 -11.90
N PHE A 6 -17.10 -42.05 -12.44
CA PHE A 6 -15.79 -42.50 -12.90
C PHE A 6 -15.34 -41.83 -14.19
N GLU A 7 -16.22 -41.44 -15.08
CA GLU A 7 -15.86 -40.75 -16.32
C GLU A 7 -15.39 -39.31 -16.08
N LYS A 8 -15.86 -38.63 -15.03
CA LYS A 8 -15.42 -37.30 -14.66
C LYS A 8 -14.06 -37.28 -13.99
N LYS A 9 -13.63 -38.35 -13.38
CA LYS A 9 -12.35 -38.47 -12.66
C LYS A 9 -11.19 -38.77 -13.61
N ARG A 10 -11.04 -37.94 -14.65
CA ARG A 10 -9.95 -38.08 -15.61
C ARG A 10 -8.62 -37.68 -14.98
N ILE A 11 -7.60 -38.55 -15.13
CA ILE A 11 -6.24 -38.24 -14.70
C ILE A 11 -5.61 -37.37 -15.78
N ARG A 12 -5.09 -36.21 -15.38
CA ARG A 12 -4.37 -35.33 -16.28
C ARG A 12 -2.98 -35.91 -16.59
N LYS A 13 -2.64 -35.98 -17.87
CA LYS A 13 -1.30 -36.34 -18.33
C LYS A 13 -0.45 -35.07 -18.35
N ASP A 14 0.70 -35.13 -17.68
CA ASP A 14 1.67 -34.04 -17.65
C ASP A 14 2.66 -34.18 -18.82
N PHE A 15 2.68 -33.20 -19.70
CA PHE A 15 3.58 -33.09 -20.83
C PHE A 15 4.78 -32.18 -20.54
N GLY A 16 4.91 -31.66 -19.33
CA GLY A 16 6.00 -30.79 -18.92
C GLY A 16 7.36 -31.49 -19.04
N LYS A 17 8.33 -30.77 -19.58
CA LYS A 17 9.72 -31.27 -19.74
C LYS A 17 10.57 -31.07 -18.51
N SER A 18 10.20 -30.12 -17.65
CA SER A 18 10.92 -29.81 -16.41
C SER A 18 10.09 -30.22 -15.21
N THR A 19 10.76 -30.69 -14.16
CA THR A 19 10.13 -31.00 -12.87
C THR A 19 9.84 -29.69 -12.12
N GLN A 20 8.72 -29.66 -11.42
CA GLN A 20 8.40 -28.55 -10.52
C GLN A 20 9.40 -28.50 -9.36
N VAL A 21 10.04 -27.35 -9.17
CA VAL A 21 11.09 -27.18 -8.15
C VAL A 21 10.49 -26.85 -6.79
N MET A 22 9.45 -26.02 -6.76
CA MET A 22 8.73 -25.67 -5.54
C MET A 22 7.23 -25.58 -5.80
N ASP A 23 6.44 -25.84 -4.76
CA ASP A 23 4.99 -25.67 -4.83
C ASP A 23 4.62 -24.18 -4.84
N TYR A 24 3.44 -23.88 -5.40
CA TYR A 24 2.91 -22.53 -5.35
C TYR A 24 2.66 -22.11 -3.89
N PRO A 25 3.03 -20.88 -3.52
CA PRO A 25 2.65 -20.38 -2.20
C PRO A 25 1.13 -20.26 -2.10
N PHE A 26 0.61 -20.23 -0.87
CA PHE A 26 -0.81 -19.97 -0.68
C PHE A 26 -1.19 -18.63 -1.31
N LEU A 27 -2.13 -18.64 -2.26
CA LEU A 27 -2.40 -17.50 -3.12
C LEU A 27 -2.95 -16.27 -2.37
N LEU A 28 -3.59 -16.47 -1.23
CA LEU A 28 -4.16 -15.41 -0.40
C LEU A 28 -3.28 -14.98 0.77
N SER A 29 -2.04 -15.44 0.83
CA SER A 29 -1.13 -15.20 1.97
C SER A 29 -0.90 -13.72 2.24
N ILE A 30 -0.84 -12.89 1.22
CA ILE A 30 -0.64 -11.45 1.36
C ILE A 30 -1.71 -10.78 2.23
N GLN A 31 -2.98 -11.17 2.05
CA GLN A 31 -4.10 -10.66 2.84
C GLN A 31 -4.10 -11.21 4.26
N LEU A 32 -4.01 -12.53 4.39
CA LEU A 32 -4.13 -13.21 5.67
C LEU A 32 -2.97 -12.88 6.61
N GLU A 33 -1.74 -12.91 6.13
CA GLU A 33 -0.56 -12.61 6.94
C GLU A 33 -0.53 -11.16 7.40
N SER A 34 -0.89 -10.22 6.52
CA SER A 34 -0.94 -8.80 6.86
C SER A 34 -1.95 -8.52 7.97
N PHE A 35 -3.14 -9.07 7.86
CA PHE A 35 -4.18 -8.84 8.88
C PHE A 35 -3.87 -9.55 10.20
N ARG A 36 -3.23 -10.72 10.13
CA ARG A 36 -2.75 -11.42 11.34
C ARG A 36 -1.73 -10.59 12.09
N LYS A 37 -0.77 -9.97 11.40
CA LYS A 37 0.19 -9.03 12.01
C LYS A 37 -0.48 -7.82 12.65
N PHE A 38 -1.60 -7.37 12.10
CA PHE A 38 -2.38 -6.26 12.66
C PHE A 38 -3.06 -6.64 13.98
N ILE A 39 -3.66 -7.83 14.06
CA ILE A 39 -4.45 -8.27 15.21
C ILE A 39 -3.60 -8.90 16.31
N ASP A 40 -2.61 -9.70 15.94
CA ASP A 40 -1.80 -10.42 16.92
C ASP A 40 -0.96 -9.50 17.79
N ILE A 41 -0.82 -9.86 19.05
CA ILE A 41 0.04 -9.13 20.00
C ILE A 41 1.49 -9.37 19.59
N ASP A 42 2.17 -8.28 19.23
CA ASP A 42 3.61 -8.31 18.92
C ASP A 42 4.41 -8.01 20.20
N PRO A 43 5.21 -8.95 20.71
CA PRO A 43 6.05 -8.71 21.87
C PRO A 43 7.05 -7.59 21.68
N THR A 44 7.52 -7.36 20.45
CA THR A 44 8.45 -6.28 20.13
C THR A 44 7.79 -4.92 20.03
N GLY A 45 6.46 -4.89 19.82
CA GLY A 45 5.70 -3.66 19.71
C GLY A 45 5.96 -2.85 18.43
N GLU A 46 6.43 -3.50 17.37
CA GLU A 46 6.77 -2.83 16.11
C GLU A 46 5.63 -2.81 15.09
N THR A 47 4.66 -3.69 15.23
CA THR A 47 3.57 -3.85 14.26
C THR A 47 2.20 -3.97 14.91
N GLY A 48 1.16 -3.61 14.14
CA GLY A 48 -0.23 -3.81 14.49
C GLY A 48 -0.78 -2.87 15.56
N LEU A 49 -1.82 -3.31 16.23
CA LEU A 49 -2.46 -2.56 17.30
C LEU A 49 -1.52 -2.25 18.45
N GLU A 50 -0.62 -3.16 18.79
CA GLU A 50 0.37 -2.98 19.84
C GLU A 50 1.28 -1.78 19.56
N ALA A 51 1.77 -1.66 18.32
CA ALA A 51 2.58 -0.51 17.90
C ALA A 51 1.79 0.80 17.97
N ALA A 52 0.53 0.79 17.57
CA ALA A 52 -0.34 1.96 17.66
C ALA A 52 -0.55 2.42 19.11
N PHE A 53 -0.82 1.49 20.02
CA PHE A 53 -0.98 1.81 21.42
C PHE A 53 0.33 2.31 22.06
N ARG A 54 1.44 1.64 21.84
CA ARG A 54 2.73 2.05 22.40
C ARG A 54 3.23 3.39 21.88
N SER A 55 2.83 3.78 20.69
CA SER A 55 3.21 5.08 20.11
C SER A 55 2.46 6.25 20.73
N ILE A 56 1.29 6.02 21.30
CA ILE A 56 0.42 7.07 21.87
C ILE A 56 0.47 7.07 23.38
N PHE A 57 0.37 5.92 24.03
CA PHE A 57 0.48 5.80 25.48
C PHE A 57 1.96 5.77 25.92
N PRO A 58 2.30 6.31 27.10
CA PRO A 58 1.44 6.91 28.10
C PRO A 58 0.99 8.34 27.78
N ILE A 59 -0.25 8.66 28.13
CA ILE A 59 -0.80 10.02 28.02
C ILE A 59 -0.60 10.74 29.34
N LYS A 60 0.15 11.84 29.34
CA LYS A 60 0.44 12.66 30.53
C LYS A 60 -0.45 13.88 30.53
N ALA A 61 -0.93 14.26 31.75
CA ALA A 61 -1.59 15.54 31.92
C ALA A 61 -0.62 16.71 31.70
N TYR A 62 -1.12 17.87 31.27
CA TYR A 62 -0.29 19.09 31.12
C TYR A 62 0.42 19.48 32.39
N SER A 63 -0.21 19.25 33.54
CA SER A 63 0.37 19.54 34.88
C SER A 63 1.36 18.48 35.36
N GLY A 64 1.48 17.33 34.66
CA GLY A 64 2.28 16.20 35.09
C GLY A 64 1.76 15.46 36.33
N ALA A 65 0.55 15.78 36.80
CA ALA A 65 -0.04 15.24 38.05
C ALA A 65 -0.63 13.83 37.85
N SER A 66 -0.87 13.41 36.65
CA SER A 66 -1.46 12.09 36.34
C SER A 66 -1.00 11.59 34.99
N GLU A 67 -1.04 10.28 34.84
CA GLU A 67 -0.62 9.60 33.64
C GLU A 67 -1.54 8.41 33.38
N LEU A 68 -1.97 8.24 32.13
CA LEU A 68 -2.73 7.10 31.69
C LEU A 68 -1.79 6.15 30.92
N GLN A 69 -1.56 4.97 31.50
CA GLN A 69 -0.65 3.97 30.93
C GLN A 69 -1.40 2.84 30.26
N TYR A 70 -0.81 2.31 29.22
CA TYR A 70 -1.27 1.14 28.48
C TYR A 70 -0.63 -0.13 29.06
N VAL A 71 -1.44 -1.16 29.30
CA VAL A 71 -0.98 -2.46 29.81
C VAL A 71 -1.08 -3.54 28.74
N GLY A 72 -2.21 -3.67 28.07
CA GLY A 72 -2.44 -4.68 27.03
C GLY A 72 -3.82 -4.54 26.42
N TYR A 73 -4.07 -5.31 25.36
CA TYR A 73 -5.38 -5.37 24.73
C TYR A 73 -5.80 -6.80 24.47
N ARG A 74 -7.09 -7.00 24.29
CA ARG A 74 -7.66 -8.25 23.78
C ARG A 74 -8.83 -7.97 22.85
N LEU A 75 -9.01 -8.84 21.89
CA LEU A 75 -10.21 -8.87 21.06
C LEU A 75 -11.20 -9.86 21.65
N GLY A 76 -12.44 -9.43 21.83
CA GLY A 76 -13.53 -10.31 22.25
C GLY A 76 -14.00 -11.21 21.11
N GLU A 77 -14.95 -12.09 21.42
CA GLU A 77 -15.59 -12.89 20.41
C GLU A 77 -16.59 -12.07 19.57
N PRO A 78 -16.70 -12.29 18.26
CA PRO A 78 -17.72 -11.66 17.45
C PRO A 78 -19.13 -12.00 17.94
N LEU A 79 -20.02 -11.02 17.92
CA LEU A 79 -21.41 -11.21 18.35
C LEU A 79 -22.18 -12.16 17.42
N PHE A 80 -21.90 -12.09 16.12
CA PHE A 80 -22.51 -12.90 15.07
C PHE A 80 -21.42 -13.56 14.24
N ASP A 81 -21.71 -14.73 13.68
CA ASP A 81 -20.83 -15.37 12.71
C ASP A 81 -20.94 -14.70 11.32
N VAL A 82 -20.13 -15.13 10.36
CA VAL A 82 -20.08 -14.55 9.01
C VAL A 82 -21.44 -14.65 8.30
N LYS A 83 -22.10 -15.81 8.38
CA LYS A 83 -23.39 -16.03 7.70
C LYS A 83 -24.50 -15.17 8.30
N GLU A 84 -24.53 -15.08 9.63
CA GLU A 84 -25.51 -14.27 10.33
C GLU A 84 -25.31 -12.78 10.08
N CYS A 85 -24.06 -12.31 10.00
CA CYS A 85 -23.75 -10.93 9.61
C CYS A 85 -24.20 -10.61 8.19
N GLN A 86 -24.04 -11.53 7.26
CA GLN A 86 -24.51 -11.36 5.87
C GLN A 86 -26.03 -11.29 5.80
N ILE A 87 -26.74 -12.14 6.54
CA ILE A 87 -28.20 -12.14 6.58
C ILE A 87 -28.73 -10.86 7.22
N ARG A 88 -28.17 -10.43 8.35
CA ARG A 88 -28.62 -9.25 9.08
C ARG A 88 -28.16 -7.91 8.50
N GLY A 89 -27.22 -7.93 7.58
CA GLY A 89 -26.66 -6.71 7.00
C GLY A 89 -25.76 -5.92 7.95
N VAL A 90 -25.11 -6.59 8.89
CA VAL A 90 -24.19 -5.99 9.88
C VAL A 90 -22.73 -6.35 9.56
N THR A 91 -21.81 -5.63 10.18
CA THR A 91 -20.39 -5.86 10.01
C THR A 91 -19.91 -7.00 10.91
N TYR A 92 -19.14 -7.93 10.35
CA TYR A 92 -18.46 -8.97 11.11
C TYR A 92 -17.26 -8.36 11.83
N SER A 93 -17.40 -8.11 13.12
CA SER A 93 -16.41 -7.40 13.94
C SER A 93 -16.32 -7.98 15.35
N ALA A 94 -15.19 -7.77 15.99
CA ALA A 94 -14.96 -8.15 17.38
C ALA A 94 -14.77 -6.90 18.25
N PRO A 95 -15.30 -6.88 19.47
CA PRO A 95 -15.07 -5.79 20.40
C PRO A 95 -13.61 -5.75 20.85
N LEU A 96 -13.02 -4.56 20.83
CA LEU A 96 -11.68 -4.30 21.32
C LEU A 96 -11.74 -3.82 22.76
N ARG A 97 -11.08 -4.54 23.66
CA ARG A 97 -10.95 -4.17 25.07
C ARG A 97 -9.49 -3.95 25.40
N VAL A 98 -9.21 -2.79 26.00
CA VAL A 98 -7.86 -2.36 26.33
C VAL A 98 -7.76 -2.21 27.83
N LYS A 99 -6.72 -2.79 28.40
CA LYS A 99 -6.42 -2.66 29.82
C LYS A 99 -5.55 -1.42 30.03
N LEU A 100 -6.09 -0.45 30.75
CA LEU A 100 -5.46 0.82 31.00
C LEU A 100 -5.24 1.03 32.50
N ARG A 101 -4.18 1.74 32.83
CA ARG A 101 -3.79 2.08 34.21
C ARG A 101 -3.70 3.58 34.33
N LEU A 102 -4.52 4.14 35.24
CA LEU A 102 -4.43 5.55 35.63
C LEU A 102 -3.55 5.66 36.84
N VAL A 103 -2.44 6.34 36.71
CA VAL A 103 -1.51 6.64 37.80
C VAL A 103 -1.64 8.10 38.21
N VAL A 104 -1.95 8.35 39.46
CA VAL A 104 -2.03 9.70 40.03
C VAL A 104 -0.82 9.93 40.90
N TYR A 105 -0.08 10.99 40.64
CA TYR A 105 1.10 11.37 41.43
C TYR A 105 0.74 12.33 42.57
N ASP A 106 1.43 12.21 43.68
CA ASP A 106 1.28 13.10 44.79
C ASP A 106 2.06 14.41 44.55
N LYS A 107 1.36 15.55 44.62
CA LYS A 107 1.95 16.87 44.38
C LYS A 107 2.77 17.36 45.58
N GLU A 108 2.51 16.84 46.81
CA GLU A 108 3.15 17.27 48.05
C GLU A 108 4.38 16.44 48.40
N ALA A 109 4.64 15.33 47.68
CA ALA A 109 5.77 14.42 47.90
C ALA A 109 6.85 14.61 46.85
N PRO A 110 8.08 14.06 47.06
CA PRO A 110 9.11 14.07 46.03
C PRO A 110 8.66 13.55 44.70
N ALA A 111 9.16 14.13 43.60
CA ALA A 111 8.76 13.79 42.24
C ALA A 111 8.81 12.28 41.98
N GLY A 112 7.71 11.70 41.48
CA GLY A 112 7.57 10.30 41.19
C GLY A 112 6.85 9.44 42.23
N THR A 113 6.38 10.05 43.35
CA THR A 113 5.62 9.32 44.36
C THR A 113 4.18 9.11 43.88
N VAL A 114 3.77 7.85 43.81
CA VAL A 114 2.43 7.46 43.36
C VAL A 114 1.44 7.58 44.51
N LYS A 115 0.34 8.35 44.30
CA LYS A 115 -0.75 8.49 45.22
C LYS A 115 -1.76 7.35 45.11
N ASP A 116 -2.17 7.03 43.86
CA ASP A 116 -3.19 6.04 43.58
C ASP A 116 -2.95 5.41 42.20
N ILE A 117 -3.32 4.15 42.06
CA ILE A 117 -3.27 3.41 40.79
C ILE A 117 -4.64 2.79 40.56
N LYS A 118 -5.27 3.13 39.41
CA LYS A 118 -6.55 2.56 38.99
C LYS A 118 -6.35 1.81 37.70
N GLU A 119 -6.69 0.54 37.68
CA GLU A 119 -6.55 -0.34 36.52
C GLU A 119 -7.92 -0.87 36.10
N GLN A 120 -8.25 -0.75 34.82
CA GLN A 120 -9.54 -1.16 34.28
C GLN A 120 -9.42 -1.56 32.81
N GLU A 121 -10.23 -2.52 32.38
CA GLU A 121 -10.50 -2.79 30.97
C GLU A 121 -11.52 -1.81 30.41
N VAL A 122 -11.18 -1.18 29.29
CA VAL A 122 -12.02 -0.18 28.63
C VAL A 122 -12.37 -0.67 27.23
N TYR A 123 -13.64 -0.54 26.87
CA TYR A 123 -14.10 -0.78 25.53
C TYR A 123 -13.69 0.35 24.59
N MET A 124 -12.98 0.01 23.50
CA MET A 124 -12.47 1.00 22.53
C MET A 124 -13.07 0.84 21.12
N GLY A 125 -14.24 0.30 20.99
CA GLY A 125 -14.91 0.12 19.71
C GLY A 125 -14.78 -1.30 19.18
N GLU A 126 -15.14 -1.48 17.92
CA GLU A 126 -15.12 -2.76 17.25
C GLU A 126 -14.16 -2.75 16.08
N ILE A 127 -13.42 -3.83 15.91
CA ILE A 127 -12.48 -4.02 14.80
C ILE A 127 -13.09 -5.06 13.86
N PRO A 128 -13.32 -4.72 12.57
CA PRO A 128 -13.75 -5.71 11.58
C PRO A 128 -12.73 -6.84 11.46
N LEU A 129 -13.22 -8.06 11.43
CA LEU A 129 -12.41 -9.26 11.31
C LEU A 129 -12.37 -9.76 9.87
N MET A 130 -11.22 -10.28 9.47
CA MET A 130 -11.04 -10.95 8.19
C MET A 130 -11.60 -12.37 8.27
N THR A 131 -12.32 -12.78 7.24
CA THR A 131 -12.73 -14.18 7.07
C THR A 131 -11.53 -15.05 6.66
N ASP A 132 -11.67 -16.36 6.76
CA ASP A 132 -10.60 -17.30 6.36
C ASP A 132 -10.20 -17.17 4.88
N ASN A 133 -11.04 -16.56 4.07
CA ASN A 133 -10.80 -16.32 2.65
C ASN A 133 -10.19 -14.95 2.32
N GLY A 134 -9.81 -14.17 3.32
CA GLY A 134 -9.20 -12.86 3.11
C GLY A 134 -10.17 -11.73 2.78
N THR A 135 -11.44 -11.87 3.10
CA THR A 135 -12.48 -10.86 2.87
C THR A 135 -13.00 -10.26 4.18
N PHE A 136 -13.62 -9.09 4.07
CA PHE A 136 -14.30 -8.44 5.19
C PHE A 136 -15.80 -8.36 4.89
N VAL A 137 -16.61 -8.67 5.88
CA VAL A 137 -18.06 -8.49 5.79
C VAL A 137 -18.41 -7.13 6.41
N ILE A 138 -18.70 -6.17 5.57
CA ILE A 138 -19.04 -4.79 5.97
C ILE A 138 -20.48 -4.52 5.54
N ASN A 139 -21.34 -4.24 6.50
CA ASN A 139 -22.77 -4.00 6.27
C ASN A 139 -23.45 -5.13 5.47
N GLY A 140 -23.03 -6.36 5.71
CA GLY A 140 -23.58 -7.56 5.07
C GLY A 140 -23.02 -7.87 3.68
N THR A 141 -22.13 -7.05 3.15
CA THR A 141 -21.48 -7.27 1.86
C THR A 141 -20.02 -7.68 2.04
N GLU A 142 -19.53 -8.60 1.23
CA GLU A 142 -18.12 -8.96 1.25
C GLU A 142 -17.29 -7.91 0.51
N ARG A 143 -16.24 -7.44 1.15
CA ARG A 143 -15.30 -6.47 0.60
C ARG A 143 -13.86 -6.96 0.68
N VAL A 144 -13.06 -6.52 -0.27
CA VAL A 144 -11.62 -6.78 -0.31
C VAL A 144 -10.89 -5.46 -0.23
N ILE A 145 -9.87 -5.40 0.62
CA ILE A 145 -8.98 -4.25 0.70
C ILE A 145 -7.75 -4.53 -0.16
N VAL A 146 -7.63 -3.78 -1.22
CA VAL A 146 -6.55 -3.93 -2.20
C VAL A 146 -5.25 -3.35 -1.63
N SER A 147 -4.14 -4.06 -1.81
CA SER A 147 -2.82 -3.57 -1.42
C SER A 147 -2.42 -2.37 -2.25
N GLN A 148 -1.77 -1.39 -1.61
CA GLN A 148 -1.33 -0.17 -2.26
C GLN A 148 0.17 -0.20 -2.52
N LEU A 149 0.56 0.14 -3.74
CA LEU A 149 1.96 0.36 -4.11
C LEU A 149 2.26 1.86 -4.03
N HIS A 150 3.18 2.24 -3.16
CA HIS A 150 3.54 3.63 -2.94
C HIS A 150 5.07 3.78 -2.84
N ARG A 151 5.54 5.01 -2.99
CA ARG A 151 6.95 5.30 -2.80
C ARG A 151 7.34 5.04 -1.34
N SER A 152 8.40 4.27 -1.13
CA SER A 152 8.93 3.99 0.20
C SER A 152 9.32 5.29 0.92
N PRO A 153 9.16 5.39 2.27
CA PRO A 153 9.81 6.44 3.03
C PRO A 153 11.33 6.38 2.85
N GLY A 154 12.00 7.52 3.01
CA GLY A 154 13.44 7.62 2.88
C GLY A 154 13.85 8.87 2.12
N VAL A 155 15.05 8.88 1.56
CA VAL A 155 15.55 9.98 0.74
C VAL A 155 15.66 9.55 -0.72
N PHE A 156 15.23 10.43 -1.63
CA PHE A 156 15.29 10.21 -3.08
C PHE A 156 15.95 11.40 -3.76
N PHE A 157 16.87 11.13 -4.64
CA PHE A 157 17.54 12.12 -5.47
C PHE A 157 17.02 11.99 -6.90
N ASP A 158 16.62 13.10 -7.48
CA ASP A 158 16.02 13.15 -8.80
C ASP A 158 16.49 14.40 -9.55
N HIS A 159 16.11 14.52 -10.82
CA HIS A 159 16.31 15.69 -11.63
C HIS A 159 15.11 15.94 -12.57
N ASP A 160 15.01 17.15 -13.06
CA ASP A 160 13.91 17.58 -13.95
C ASP A 160 14.11 17.24 -15.43
N LYS A 161 15.19 16.58 -15.80
CA LYS A 161 15.57 16.27 -17.19
C LYS A 161 15.70 17.50 -18.08
N GLY A 162 15.98 18.67 -17.49
CA GLY A 162 16.14 19.93 -18.22
C GLY A 162 14.85 20.58 -18.71
N LYS A 163 13.69 20.13 -18.25
CA LYS A 163 12.37 20.61 -18.72
C LYS A 163 11.89 21.90 -18.06
N THR A 164 12.38 22.20 -16.86
CA THR A 164 11.85 23.29 -16.03
C THR A 164 12.39 24.66 -16.46
N HIS A 165 13.61 24.74 -16.96
CA HIS A 165 14.25 25.97 -17.40
C HIS A 165 14.51 25.99 -18.90
N SER A 166 14.36 27.17 -19.52
CA SER A 166 14.51 27.37 -20.96
C SER A 166 15.92 27.07 -21.50
N SER A 167 16.96 27.16 -20.65
CA SER A 167 18.32 26.83 -21.02
C SER A 167 18.61 25.34 -21.19
N GLY A 168 17.69 24.48 -20.82
CA GLY A 168 17.88 23.03 -20.85
C GLY A 168 18.78 22.49 -19.74
N LYS A 169 19.15 23.31 -18.76
CA LYS A 169 19.99 22.93 -17.63
C LYS A 169 19.27 21.95 -16.72
N VAL A 170 19.94 20.87 -16.37
CA VAL A 170 19.41 19.85 -15.47
C VAL A 170 19.49 20.36 -14.03
N LEU A 171 18.36 20.42 -13.36
CA LEU A 171 18.23 20.84 -11.97
C LEU A 171 18.03 19.60 -11.10
N TYR A 172 18.95 19.37 -10.18
CA TYR A 172 18.88 18.23 -9.25
C TYR A 172 18.10 18.60 -8.00
N ASN A 173 17.42 17.62 -7.45
CA ASN A 173 16.72 17.78 -6.18
C ASN A 173 16.85 16.53 -5.31
N ALA A 174 16.67 16.71 -4.02
CA ALA A 174 16.58 15.64 -3.03
C ALA A 174 15.29 15.80 -2.24
N ARG A 175 14.62 14.69 -1.96
CA ARG A 175 13.39 14.69 -1.21
C ARG A 175 13.47 13.68 -0.08
N VAL A 176 13.28 14.14 1.14
CA VAL A 176 13.16 13.30 2.32
C VAL A 176 11.67 13.09 2.59
N ILE A 177 11.21 11.87 2.41
CA ILE A 177 9.82 11.47 2.59
C ILE A 177 9.71 10.67 3.86
N PRO A 178 9.03 11.15 4.93
CA PRO A 178 8.76 10.37 6.12
C PRO A 178 7.58 9.43 5.90
N TYR A 179 7.47 8.44 6.74
CA TYR A 179 6.25 7.64 6.84
C TYR A 179 5.07 8.48 7.34
N ARG A 180 5.36 9.36 8.29
CA ARG A 180 4.42 10.33 8.88
C ARG A 180 5.16 11.60 9.24
N GLY A 181 4.74 12.73 8.75
CA GLY A 181 5.32 14.03 9.05
C GLY A 181 5.48 14.95 7.85
N SER A 182 6.22 16.00 8.02
CA SER A 182 6.48 17.00 6.99
C SER A 182 7.56 16.56 6.01
N TRP A 183 7.39 16.86 4.74
CA TRP A 183 8.37 16.61 3.70
C TRP A 183 9.46 17.67 3.71
N LEU A 184 10.70 17.26 3.48
CA LEU A 184 11.85 18.12 3.36
C LEU A 184 12.46 17.97 1.97
N ASP A 185 12.42 19.02 1.18
CA ASP A 185 12.93 19.03 -0.18
C ASP A 185 14.13 19.97 -0.29
N PHE A 186 15.21 19.51 -0.92
CA PHE A 186 16.33 20.34 -1.33
C PHE A 186 16.35 20.41 -2.84
N GLU A 187 16.51 21.59 -3.40
CA GLU A 187 16.55 21.79 -4.84
C GLU A 187 17.61 22.78 -5.27
N PHE A 188 18.17 22.58 -6.46
CA PHE A 188 19.05 23.56 -7.09
C PHE A 188 18.24 24.55 -7.93
N ASP A 189 18.64 25.81 -7.85
CA ASP A 189 18.14 26.88 -8.70
C ASP A 189 18.92 26.88 -10.04
N PRO A 190 18.41 27.49 -11.15
CA PRO A 190 19.18 27.68 -12.37
C PRO A 190 20.51 28.42 -12.18
N LYS A 191 20.65 29.18 -11.12
CA LYS A 191 21.90 29.88 -10.72
C LYS A 191 22.83 29.02 -9.86
N ASP A 192 22.52 27.72 -9.68
CA ASP A 192 23.24 26.76 -8.82
C ASP A 192 23.25 27.08 -7.32
N ASN A 193 22.27 27.78 -6.84
CA ASN A 193 22.04 27.95 -5.42
C ASN A 193 21.16 26.80 -4.87
N LEU A 194 21.48 26.34 -3.68
CA LEU A 194 20.74 25.28 -3.01
C LEU A 194 19.63 25.89 -2.15
N PHE A 195 18.40 25.50 -2.43
CA PHE A 195 17.21 25.91 -1.67
C PHE A 195 16.55 24.74 -0.95
N VAL A 196 15.86 25.05 0.11
CA VAL A 196 15.06 24.10 0.87
C VAL A 196 13.59 24.48 0.81
N ARG A 197 12.73 23.45 0.70
CA ARG A 197 11.28 23.56 0.87
C ARG A 197 10.82 22.65 1.99
N ILE A 198 9.90 23.13 2.79
CA ILE A 198 9.22 22.34 3.80
C ILE A 198 7.75 22.28 3.41
N ASP A 199 7.19 21.07 3.27
CA ASP A 199 5.79 20.83 2.88
C ASP A 199 5.36 21.57 1.60
N ARG A 200 6.25 21.66 0.62
CA ARG A 200 6.04 22.34 -0.68
C ARG A 200 5.67 23.82 -0.56
N ARG A 201 6.03 24.46 0.53
CA ARG A 201 5.86 25.89 0.71
C ARG A 201 6.92 26.68 -0.04
N ARG A 202 6.96 27.99 0.15
CA ARG A 202 7.97 28.87 -0.47
C ARG A 202 9.39 28.38 -0.15
N LYS A 203 10.26 28.41 -1.16
CA LYS A 203 11.64 28.02 -0.99
C LYS A 203 12.46 29.04 -0.19
N LEU A 204 13.36 28.54 0.63
CA LEU A 204 14.32 29.31 1.40
C LEU A 204 15.73 28.84 1.06
N PRO A 205 16.78 29.69 1.21
CA PRO A 205 18.15 29.21 1.12
C PRO A 205 18.43 28.05 2.10
N ALA A 206 19.12 27.03 1.64
CA ALA A 206 19.35 25.83 2.46
C ALA A 206 20.18 26.09 3.73
N SER A 207 21.00 27.12 3.72
CA SER A 207 21.77 27.56 4.90
C SER A 207 20.90 27.99 6.08
N ILE A 208 19.67 28.39 5.85
CA ILE A 208 18.72 28.73 6.93
C ILE A 208 18.46 27.53 7.85
N ILE A 209 18.25 26.35 7.30
CA ILE A 209 18.07 25.14 8.12
C ILE A 209 19.34 24.84 8.92
N LEU A 210 20.50 24.95 8.31
CA LEU A 210 21.77 24.69 9.00
C LEU A 210 22.01 25.68 10.12
N ARG A 211 21.67 26.95 9.94
CA ARG A 211 21.76 27.96 11.00
C ARG A 211 20.72 27.74 12.11
N ALA A 212 19.53 27.31 11.77
CA ALA A 212 18.53 26.90 12.74
C ALA A 212 18.98 25.71 13.60
N LEU A 213 19.88 24.87 13.08
CA LEU A 213 20.52 23.76 13.79
C LEU A 213 21.76 24.18 14.60
N GLU A 214 21.94 25.45 14.84
CA GLU A 214 23.08 26.03 15.62
C GLU A 214 24.47 25.96 14.94
N LEU A 215 24.51 25.83 13.62
CA LEU A 215 25.76 25.90 12.87
C LEU A 215 26.14 27.34 12.57
N SER A 216 27.38 27.70 12.87
CA SER A 216 27.96 28.99 12.46
C SER A 216 28.40 28.95 10.99
N THR A 217 28.62 30.10 10.39
CA THR A 217 29.10 30.20 9.02
C THR A 217 30.39 29.41 8.79
N GLU A 218 31.33 29.50 9.73
CA GLU A 218 32.61 28.77 9.66
C GLU A 218 32.42 27.27 9.73
N GLU A 219 31.58 26.78 10.63
CA GLU A 219 31.26 25.35 10.76
C GLU A 219 30.58 24.82 9.50
N ILE A 220 29.65 25.56 8.90
CA ILE A 220 29.00 25.15 7.64
C ILE A 220 30.03 25.03 6.51
N LEU A 221 30.92 26.01 6.37
CA LEU A 221 31.97 25.95 5.35
C LEU A 221 32.96 24.81 5.57
N ASP A 222 33.31 24.49 6.80
CA ASP A 222 34.19 23.37 7.12
C ASP A 222 33.53 22.00 6.80
N ILE A 223 32.22 21.90 6.92
CA ILE A 223 31.48 20.68 6.59
C ILE A 223 31.48 20.41 5.09
N PHE A 224 31.33 21.42 4.26
CA PHE A 224 31.13 21.26 2.82
C PHE A 224 32.40 21.44 1.99
N TYR A 225 33.42 22.10 2.49
CA TYR A 225 34.62 22.42 1.76
C TYR A 225 35.87 22.06 2.51
N ASP A 226 36.88 21.61 1.78
CA ASP A 226 38.24 21.51 2.29
C ASP A 226 38.89 22.88 2.24
N THR A 227 39.85 23.13 3.09
CA THR A 227 40.62 24.38 3.16
C THR A 227 41.98 24.26 2.51
N THR A 228 42.45 25.34 1.89
CA THR A 228 43.79 25.49 1.40
C THR A 228 44.42 26.67 2.12
N ASP A 229 45.56 26.43 2.77
CA ASP A 229 46.25 27.48 3.51
C ASP A 229 47.30 28.19 2.64
N PHE A 230 47.32 29.51 2.74
CA PHE A 230 48.30 30.37 2.08
C PHE A 230 49.11 31.11 3.15
N GLU A 231 50.44 30.95 3.12
CA GLU A 231 51.35 31.73 3.96
C GLU A 231 51.74 33.04 3.28
N ILE A 232 51.63 34.14 3.99
CA ILE A 232 52.01 35.46 3.51
C ILE A 232 53.46 35.71 3.86
N LYS A 233 54.35 35.88 2.85
CA LYS A 233 55.73 36.25 3.02
C LYS A 233 56.05 37.48 2.16
N GLY A 234 55.78 38.68 2.73
CA GLY A 234 55.94 39.92 1.97
C GLY A 234 54.97 40.06 0.82
N GLU A 235 55.47 40.21 -0.38
CA GLU A 235 54.66 40.28 -1.61
C GLU A 235 54.31 38.95 -2.23
N LYS A 236 54.85 37.82 -1.72
CA LYS A 236 54.64 36.49 -2.23
C LYS A 236 53.81 35.66 -1.30
N LEU A 237 52.97 34.84 -1.89
CA LEU A 237 52.14 33.90 -1.19
C LEU A 237 52.63 32.46 -1.42
N ILE A 238 52.67 31.66 -0.35
CA ILE A 238 53.04 30.25 -0.45
C ILE A 238 51.79 29.41 -0.16
N MET A 239 51.39 28.59 -1.12
CA MET A 239 50.25 27.71 -1.05
C MET A 239 50.71 26.32 -0.59
N ASP A 240 49.96 25.70 0.34
CA ASP A 240 50.10 24.28 0.62
C ASP A 240 49.56 23.50 -0.57
N LEU A 241 50.43 22.72 -1.23
CA LEU A 241 50.09 22.07 -2.48
C LEU A 241 49.54 20.67 -2.27
N VAL A 242 48.33 20.42 -2.74
CA VAL A 242 47.76 19.09 -2.98
C VAL A 242 47.59 18.96 -4.50
N PRO A 243 48.44 18.18 -5.18
CA PRO A 243 48.48 18.17 -6.65
C PRO A 243 47.14 17.81 -7.31
N GLU A 244 46.36 16.96 -6.69
CA GLU A 244 45.06 16.49 -7.21
C GLU A 244 44.02 17.61 -7.30
N ARG A 245 44.12 18.61 -6.43
CA ARG A 245 43.21 19.78 -6.39
C ARG A 245 43.38 20.74 -7.57
N LEU A 246 44.49 20.66 -8.28
CA LEU A 246 44.76 21.52 -9.45
C LEU A 246 44.25 20.95 -10.77
N ARG A 247 43.68 19.76 -10.76
CA ARG A 247 43.21 19.09 -11.97
C ARG A 247 42.12 19.90 -12.68
N GLY A 248 42.32 20.14 -13.95
CA GLY A 248 41.36 20.85 -14.80
C GLY A 248 41.37 22.37 -14.71
N GLU A 249 42.15 22.97 -13.80
CA GLU A 249 42.32 24.41 -13.73
C GLU A 249 43.22 24.91 -14.88
N THR A 250 42.97 26.14 -15.34
CA THR A 250 43.85 26.82 -16.26
C THR A 250 44.94 27.53 -15.46
N ALA A 251 46.20 27.28 -15.78
CA ALA A 251 47.31 27.92 -15.08
C ALA A 251 47.30 29.42 -15.31
N THR A 252 47.21 30.22 -14.26
CA THR A 252 47.30 31.69 -14.31
C THR A 252 48.73 32.19 -14.19
N PHE A 253 49.68 31.31 -13.86
CA PHE A 253 51.12 31.57 -13.76
C PHE A 253 51.90 30.30 -14.13
N ASP A 254 53.19 30.45 -14.38
CA ASP A 254 54.06 29.33 -14.74
C ASP A 254 54.33 28.47 -13.48
N ILE A 255 53.97 27.18 -13.53
CA ILE A 255 54.21 26.22 -12.47
C ILE A 255 55.59 25.61 -12.70
N THR A 256 56.53 25.83 -11.78
CA THR A 256 57.90 25.33 -11.85
C THR A 256 58.13 24.21 -10.86
N LEU A 257 58.89 23.19 -11.26
CA LEU A 257 59.34 22.11 -10.38
C LEU A 257 60.54 22.59 -9.54
N LYS A 258 60.89 21.84 -8.48
CA LYS A 258 62.06 22.12 -7.61
C LYS A 258 63.39 22.25 -8.42
N ASN A 259 63.42 21.64 -9.58
CA ASN A 259 64.60 21.69 -10.48
C ASN A 259 64.67 22.97 -11.37
N GLY A 260 63.71 23.86 -11.24
CA GLY A 260 63.60 25.06 -12.07
C GLY A 260 62.96 24.88 -13.44
N ASP A 261 62.53 23.64 -13.76
CA ASP A 261 61.85 23.38 -15.04
C ASP A 261 60.38 23.79 -14.95
N VAL A 262 59.90 24.51 -15.99
CA VAL A 262 58.51 24.88 -16.12
C VAL A 262 57.66 23.66 -16.55
N LEU A 263 56.79 23.21 -15.67
CA LEU A 263 55.90 22.06 -15.93
C LEU A 263 54.65 22.47 -16.73
N VAL A 264 54.06 23.60 -16.35
CA VAL A 264 52.86 24.14 -16.99
C VAL A 264 53.08 25.62 -17.23
N GLU A 265 52.93 26.03 -18.51
CA GLU A 265 53.03 27.46 -18.89
C GLU A 265 51.73 28.20 -18.60
N GLN A 266 51.78 29.49 -18.35
CA GLN A 266 50.63 30.36 -18.17
C GLN A 266 49.64 30.20 -19.32
N GLY A 267 48.33 30.05 -18.99
CA GLY A 267 47.26 29.90 -19.95
C GLY A 267 46.99 28.45 -20.40
N ARG A 268 47.81 27.51 -20.01
CA ARG A 268 47.54 26.08 -20.29
C ARG A 268 46.76 25.38 -19.20
N ARG A 269 45.94 24.42 -19.61
CA ARG A 269 45.14 23.61 -18.70
C ARG A 269 46.01 22.55 -18.02
N ILE A 270 45.86 22.41 -16.71
CA ILE A 270 46.55 21.39 -15.92
C ILE A 270 45.91 20.03 -16.16
N THR A 271 46.69 19.08 -16.66
CA THR A 271 46.22 17.70 -17.00
C THR A 271 46.64 16.69 -15.95
N ALA A 272 46.07 15.48 -16.01
CA ALA A 272 46.43 14.37 -15.14
C ALA A 272 47.94 14.00 -15.23
N ARG A 273 48.57 14.23 -16.37
CA ARG A 273 50.01 14.02 -16.57
C ARG A 273 50.84 14.98 -15.71
N HIS A 274 50.43 16.25 -15.69
CA HIS A 274 51.06 17.29 -14.86
C HIS A 274 50.91 17.00 -13.36
N ILE A 275 49.74 16.50 -12.96
CA ILE A 275 49.50 16.12 -11.57
C ILE A 275 50.40 14.97 -11.15
N LYS A 276 50.56 13.95 -11.98
CA LYS A 276 51.46 12.81 -11.73
C LYS A 276 52.93 13.28 -11.61
N ALA A 277 53.34 14.25 -12.41
CA ALA A 277 54.67 14.82 -12.35
C ALA A 277 54.88 15.60 -11.04
N LEU A 278 53.94 16.42 -10.62
CA LEU A 278 53.94 17.13 -9.34
C LEU A 278 53.98 16.20 -8.13
N SER A 279 53.19 15.12 -8.20
CA SER A 279 53.13 14.08 -7.16
C SER A 279 54.46 13.34 -7.03
N LYS A 280 55.08 12.98 -8.16
CA LYS A 280 56.44 12.38 -8.18
C LYS A 280 57.53 13.31 -7.63
N ALA A 281 57.40 14.58 -7.87
CA ALA A 281 58.34 15.61 -7.37
C ALA A 281 58.21 15.86 -5.86
N LYS A 282 57.15 15.31 -5.20
CA LYS A 282 56.85 15.52 -3.76
C LYS A 282 56.91 16.98 -3.32
N MET A 283 56.31 17.86 -4.12
CA MET A 283 56.20 19.27 -3.79
C MET A 283 55.11 19.47 -2.76
N ALA A 284 55.46 20.02 -1.58
CA ALA A 284 54.50 20.31 -0.53
C ALA A 284 54.00 21.74 -0.52
N LYS A 285 54.80 22.65 -1.08
CA LYS A 285 54.47 24.08 -1.11
C LYS A 285 54.79 24.66 -2.48
N LEU A 286 53.97 25.60 -2.93
CA LEU A 286 54.09 26.29 -4.21
C LEU A 286 54.03 27.78 -4.00
N GLU A 287 54.95 28.56 -4.60
CA GLU A 287 54.82 30.01 -4.63
C GLU A 287 53.80 30.45 -5.66
N VAL A 288 52.88 31.31 -5.24
CA VAL A 288 51.82 31.86 -6.08
C VAL A 288 51.83 33.37 -6.08
N PRO A 289 51.53 34.05 -7.19
CA PRO A 289 51.41 35.52 -7.20
C PRO A 289 50.16 35.95 -6.43
N ALA A 290 50.13 37.16 -5.93
CA ALA A 290 49.00 37.73 -5.21
C ALA A 290 47.68 37.70 -6.02
N GLU A 291 47.79 37.80 -7.33
CA GLU A 291 46.64 37.74 -8.25
C GLU A 291 45.92 36.38 -8.25
N TYR A 292 46.61 35.28 -7.91
CA TYR A 292 46.03 33.94 -7.85
C TYR A 292 44.98 33.79 -6.76
N ILE A 293 45.12 34.52 -5.65
CA ILE A 293 44.20 34.44 -4.50
C ILE A 293 42.95 35.31 -4.67
N VAL A 294 42.97 36.23 -5.67
CA VAL A 294 41.81 37.05 -5.97
C VAL A 294 40.62 36.19 -6.38
N ASP A 295 39.43 36.52 -5.92
CA ASP A 295 38.19 35.80 -6.11
C ASP A 295 38.09 34.43 -5.40
N LYS A 296 39.04 34.09 -4.56
CA LYS A 296 38.92 32.97 -3.65
C LYS A 296 38.16 33.38 -2.40
N VAL A 297 37.55 32.42 -1.74
CA VAL A 297 36.66 32.64 -0.59
C VAL A 297 37.36 32.28 0.70
N LEU A 298 37.27 33.16 1.70
CA LEU A 298 37.84 32.90 3.03
C LEU A 298 37.01 31.88 3.80
N SER A 299 37.69 30.92 4.45
CA SER A 299 37.05 29.91 5.29
C SER A 299 36.76 30.38 6.71
N LYS A 300 37.45 31.40 7.19
CA LYS A 300 37.37 31.91 8.55
C LYS A 300 37.22 33.43 8.58
N ALA A 301 36.64 33.94 9.65
CA ALA A 301 36.64 35.36 9.92
C ALA A 301 38.01 35.81 10.45
N TYR A 302 38.48 36.95 10.01
CA TYR A 302 39.75 37.56 10.44
C TYR A 302 39.47 38.86 11.19
N ILE A 303 40.02 38.97 12.37
CA ILE A 303 39.81 40.07 13.31
C ILE A 303 41.15 40.80 13.50
N ASP A 304 41.12 42.13 13.52
CA ASP A 304 42.29 42.92 13.92
C ASP A 304 42.56 42.76 15.42
N GLU A 305 43.68 42.14 15.77
CA GLU A 305 44.08 41.89 17.16
C GLU A 305 44.29 43.18 17.97
N SER A 306 44.52 44.29 17.32
CA SER A 306 44.77 45.56 17.96
C SER A 306 43.49 46.35 18.29
N THR A 307 42.51 46.33 17.41
CA THR A 307 41.23 47.07 17.55
C THR A 307 40.05 46.24 17.87
N GLY A 308 40.11 44.91 17.64
CA GLY A 308 38.99 43.99 17.79
C GLY A 308 37.93 44.09 16.69
N GLU A 309 38.16 44.86 15.65
CA GLU A 309 37.25 44.98 14.51
C GLU A 309 37.42 43.82 13.55
N VAL A 310 36.31 43.36 12.97
CA VAL A 310 36.30 42.29 11.95
C VAL A 310 36.74 42.87 10.61
N ILE A 311 37.90 42.46 10.12
CA ILE A 311 38.44 42.90 8.83
C ILE A 311 37.74 42.17 7.68
N ALA A 312 37.55 40.89 7.81
CA ALA A 312 36.87 40.05 6.85
C ALA A 312 36.03 38.97 7.55
N GLU A 313 34.82 38.80 7.08
CA GLU A 313 33.95 37.76 7.56
C GLU A 313 34.22 36.44 6.81
N ALA A 314 33.84 35.31 7.42
CA ALA A 314 33.85 34.03 6.73
C ALA A 314 32.95 34.10 5.48
N ASN A 315 33.29 33.36 4.42
CA ASN A 315 32.64 33.39 3.13
C ASN A 315 32.77 34.74 2.33
N ALA A 316 33.68 35.58 2.68
CA ALA A 316 33.96 36.80 1.93
C ALA A 316 34.93 36.53 0.77
N LEU A 317 34.69 37.19 -0.39
CA LEU A 317 35.60 37.13 -1.53
C LEU A 317 36.88 37.94 -1.24
N ILE A 318 38.04 37.38 -1.56
CA ILE A 318 39.29 38.03 -1.40
C ILE A 318 39.55 39.02 -2.55
N THR A 319 39.83 40.26 -2.21
CA THR A 319 40.29 41.29 -3.15
C THR A 319 41.74 41.68 -2.80
N LEU A 320 42.46 42.34 -3.73
CA LEU A 320 43.80 42.83 -3.48
C LEU A 320 43.87 43.81 -2.31
N GLU A 321 42.83 44.64 -2.18
CA GLU A 321 42.70 45.61 -1.06
C GLU A 321 42.55 44.87 0.28
N LEU A 322 41.69 43.87 0.33
CA LEU A 322 41.48 43.04 1.51
C LEU A 322 42.72 42.27 1.89
N LEU A 323 43.50 41.77 0.93
CA LEU A 323 44.77 41.09 1.16
C LEU A 323 45.81 42.06 1.77
N ALA A 324 45.88 43.31 1.29
CA ALA A 324 46.74 44.34 1.85
C ALA A 324 46.37 44.67 3.30
N GLU A 325 45.08 44.79 3.59
CA GLU A 325 44.59 45.07 4.95
C GLU A 325 44.90 43.90 5.92
N LEU A 326 44.75 42.68 5.49
CA LEU A 326 45.05 41.48 6.28
C LEU A 326 46.54 41.34 6.54
N SER A 327 47.38 41.67 5.57
CA SER A 327 48.83 41.70 5.72
C SER A 327 49.30 42.79 6.71
N GLN A 328 48.67 43.97 6.67
CA GLN A 328 48.94 45.05 7.62
C GLN A 328 48.52 44.72 9.04
N ALA A 329 47.43 43.95 9.20
CA ALA A 329 46.94 43.51 10.52
C ALA A 329 47.81 42.43 11.15
N GLY A 330 48.82 41.89 10.43
CA GLY A 330 49.74 40.90 10.98
C GLY A 330 49.33 39.45 10.84
N HIS A 331 48.29 39.14 10.08
CA HIS A 331 47.91 37.76 9.78
C HIS A 331 48.95 37.11 8.84
N LYS A 332 49.48 35.96 9.25
CA LYS A 332 50.53 35.23 8.50
C LYS A 332 49.99 34.11 7.61
N VAL A 333 48.84 33.55 7.93
CA VAL A 333 48.23 32.44 7.21
C VAL A 333 46.79 32.78 6.87
N LEU A 334 46.42 32.59 5.62
CA LEU A 334 45.04 32.73 5.14
C LEU A 334 44.53 31.36 4.73
N SER A 335 43.40 30.94 5.30
CA SER A 335 42.74 29.73 4.91
C SER A 335 41.60 30.05 3.92
N THR A 336 41.66 29.46 2.74
CA THR A 336 40.65 29.62 1.69
C THR A 336 39.92 28.31 1.43
N LEU A 337 38.72 28.40 0.91
CA LEU A 337 37.94 27.21 0.52
C LEU A 337 38.48 26.67 -0.80
N TYR A 338 38.58 25.33 -0.88
CA TYR A 338 38.86 24.65 -2.14
C TYR A 338 37.60 24.57 -2.99
N MET A 339 37.58 25.23 -4.13
CA MET A 339 36.50 25.22 -5.11
C MET A 339 37.10 25.01 -6.51
N ASN A 340 36.59 24.02 -7.22
CA ASN A 340 36.98 23.67 -8.57
C ASN A 340 35.72 23.27 -9.37
N GLU A 341 35.48 23.95 -10.48
CA GLU A 341 34.31 23.67 -11.33
C GLU A 341 34.21 22.19 -11.78
N PHE A 342 35.32 21.47 -11.79
CA PHE A 342 35.38 20.08 -12.21
C PHE A 342 35.34 19.07 -11.06
N ASP A 343 35.44 19.48 -9.83
CA ASP A 343 35.50 18.59 -8.66
C ASP A 343 34.52 19.03 -7.58
N VAL A 344 34.62 20.21 -7.03
CA VAL A 344 33.78 20.76 -5.97
C VAL A 344 33.27 22.14 -6.36
N GLY A 345 31.97 22.24 -6.61
CA GLY A 345 31.34 23.51 -6.98
C GLY A 345 31.13 24.46 -5.80
N SER A 346 30.91 25.72 -6.08
CA SER A 346 30.71 26.79 -5.09
C SER A 346 29.27 26.90 -4.56
N TYR A 347 28.47 25.89 -4.69
CA TYR A 347 27.01 25.94 -4.47
C TYR A 347 26.62 26.44 -3.09
N MET A 348 27.20 25.88 -2.04
CA MET A 348 26.86 26.24 -0.66
C MET A 348 27.37 27.63 -0.29
N SER A 349 28.53 27.99 -0.75
CA SER A 349 29.10 29.35 -0.54
C SER A 349 28.19 30.42 -1.17
N ASP A 350 27.76 30.20 -2.41
CA ASP A 350 26.88 31.12 -3.13
C ASP A 350 25.50 31.18 -2.47
N THR A 351 24.99 30.04 -1.98
CA THR A 351 23.73 30.00 -1.24
C THR A 351 23.79 30.80 0.05
N MET A 352 24.89 30.73 0.79
CA MET A 352 25.09 31.51 2.01
C MET A 352 25.18 33.02 1.77
N ARG A 353 25.61 33.45 0.59
CA ARG A 353 25.59 34.88 0.20
C ARG A 353 24.17 35.38 -0.09
N VAL A 354 23.29 34.53 -0.59
CA VAL A 354 21.87 34.85 -0.82
C VAL A 354 21.08 34.88 0.48
N ASP A 355 21.51 34.12 1.48
CA ASP A 355 20.88 34.06 2.79
C ASP A 355 21.14 35.34 3.61
N ASN A 356 20.07 36.00 4.02
CA ASN A 356 20.10 37.22 4.82
C ASN A 356 20.19 36.97 6.33
N SER A 357 20.00 35.73 6.77
CA SER A 357 20.06 35.37 8.19
C SER A 357 21.51 35.20 8.63
N THR A 358 21.80 35.64 9.86
CA THR A 358 23.14 35.51 10.46
C THR A 358 23.15 34.68 11.71
N ASN A 359 22.01 34.58 12.38
CA ASN A 359 21.84 33.94 13.68
C ASN A 359 20.78 32.82 13.65
N LYS A 360 20.85 31.92 14.59
CA LYS A 360 19.82 30.90 14.83
C LYS A 360 18.42 31.50 14.95
N LEU A 361 18.28 32.58 15.71
CA LEU A 361 16.99 33.24 15.95
C LEU A 361 16.40 33.80 14.66
N GLU A 362 17.18 34.44 13.83
CA GLU A 362 16.73 34.97 12.53
C GLU A 362 16.30 33.85 11.58
N ALA A 363 17.05 32.76 11.55
CA ALA A 363 16.70 31.59 10.76
C ALA A 363 15.38 30.94 11.22
N LEU A 364 15.18 30.81 12.52
CA LEU A 364 13.93 30.26 13.09
C LEU A 364 12.73 31.18 12.81
N VAL A 365 12.91 32.49 12.88
CA VAL A 365 11.87 33.48 12.56
C VAL A 365 11.48 33.40 11.09
N GLU A 366 12.45 33.26 10.19
CA GLU A 366 12.16 33.10 8.75
C GLU A 366 11.39 31.81 8.45
N ILE A 367 11.76 30.69 9.07
CA ILE A 367 11.04 29.43 8.97
C ILE A 367 9.61 29.57 9.50
N TYR A 368 9.44 30.21 10.63
CA TYR A 368 8.13 30.46 11.23
C TYR A 368 7.21 31.29 10.34
N ARG A 369 7.73 32.38 9.78
CA ARG A 369 7.00 33.23 8.84
C ARG A 369 6.57 32.48 7.58
N MET A 370 7.44 31.59 7.09
CA MET A 370 7.10 30.75 5.93
C MET A 370 5.98 29.78 6.28
N MET A 371 6.07 29.11 7.41
CA MET A 371 5.11 28.06 7.82
C MET A 371 3.77 28.63 8.29
N ARG A 372 3.78 29.78 8.94
CA ARG A 372 2.58 30.46 9.47
C ARG A 372 2.56 31.92 9.07
N PRO A 373 2.14 32.22 7.83
CA PRO A 373 2.05 33.60 7.37
C PRO A 373 1.06 34.42 8.21
N GLY A 374 1.45 35.64 8.57
CA GLY A 374 0.55 36.57 9.27
C GLY A 374 0.49 36.44 10.79
N GLU A 375 1.14 35.45 11.38
CA GLU A 375 1.30 35.35 12.84
C GLU A 375 2.58 36.07 13.31
N PRO A 376 2.54 36.79 14.45
CA PRO A 376 3.76 37.40 14.99
C PRO A 376 4.70 36.31 15.51
N PRO A 377 5.97 36.28 15.07
CA PRO A 377 6.93 35.28 15.52
C PRO A 377 7.42 35.58 16.93
N THR A 378 7.32 34.61 17.83
CA THR A 378 7.98 34.65 19.14
C THR A 378 9.10 33.62 19.20
N LYS A 379 10.12 33.82 20.00
CA LYS A 379 11.26 32.91 20.10
C LYS A 379 10.81 31.49 20.46
N ASP A 380 9.98 31.35 21.50
CA ASP A 380 9.52 30.05 21.98
C ASP A 380 8.61 29.33 20.96
N ALA A 381 7.72 30.08 20.30
CA ALA A 381 6.85 29.54 19.26
C ALA A 381 7.65 29.08 18.04
N ALA A 382 8.66 29.83 17.62
CA ALA A 382 9.52 29.48 16.49
C ALA A 382 10.37 28.22 16.78
N GLU A 383 10.98 28.15 17.96
CA GLU A 383 11.74 26.98 18.40
C GLU A 383 10.85 25.74 18.53
N GLY A 384 9.66 25.88 19.12
CA GLY A 384 8.68 24.82 19.24
C GLY A 384 8.21 24.29 17.88
N LEU A 385 7.89 25.17 16.94
CA LEU A 385 7.51 24.79 15.60
C LEU A 385 8.63 24.01 14.87
N PHE A 386 9.85 24.53 14.92
CA PHE A 386 10.99 23.91 14.24
C PHE A 386 11.29 22.52 14.82
N ASN A 387 11.27 22.35 16.13
CA ASN A 387 11.49 21.06 16.77
C ASN A 387 10.37 20.07 16.46
N ASN A 388 9.14 20.51 16.32
CA ASN A 388 8.00 19.66 15.99
C ASN A 388 7.98 19.25 14.51
N LEU A 389 8.67 19.94 13.62
CA LEU A 389 8.69 19.59 12.20
C LEU A 389 9.42 18.28 11.91
N PHE A 390 10.62 18.10 12.46
CA PHE A 390 11.51 16.99 12.09
C PHE A 390 12.14 16.25 13.27
N PHE A 391 12.07 16.78 14.47
CA PHE A 391 12.84 16.31 15.62
C PHE A 391 11.97 15.78 16.78
N SER A 392 10.67 15.63 16.56
CA SER A 392 9.73 15.10 17.54
C SER A 392 9.12 13.79 17.03
N LEU A 393 9.24 12.71 17.81
CA LEU A 393 8.63 11.41 17.50
C LEU A 393 7.11 11.45 17.44
N GLU A 394 6.47 12.41 18.09
CA GLU A 394 5.02 12.57 18.06
C GLU A 394 4.50 13.02 16.70
N ARG A 395 5.29 13.81 15.96
CA ARG A 395 4.87 14.44 14.72
C ARG A 395 5.66 14.02 13.48
N TYR A 396 6.80 13.41 13.65
CA TYR A 396 7.65 12.96 12.57
C TYR A 396 8.15 11.54 12.84
N ASP A 397 8.01 10.67 11.88
CA ASP A 397 8.50 9.30 11.93
C ASP A 397 8.88 8.81 10.54
N LEU A 398 10.15 8.44 10.37
CA LEU A 398 10.63 7.81 9.14
C LEU A 398 10.23 6.35 9.03
N SER A 399 9.82 5.72 10.13
CA SER A 399 9.67 4.28 10.30
C SER A 399 11.00 3.51 10.15
N THR A 400 10.97 2.23 10.48
CA THR A 400 12.13 1.33 10.31
C THR A 400 12.56 1.22 8.85
N VAL A 401 11.59 1.13 7.96
CA VAL A 401 11.82 1.07 6.50
C VAL A 401 12.47 2.35 5.99
N GLY A 402 11.92 3.49 6.39
CA GLY A 402 12.45 4.79 6.00
C GLY A 402 13.87 5.01 6.49
N ARG A 403 14.16 4.64 7.74
CA ARG A 403 15.52 4.75 8.29
C ARG A 403 16.50 3.82 7.57
N MET A 404 16.13 2.59 7.29
CA MET A 404 16.96 1.66 6.53
C MET A 404 17.29 2.19 5.12
N LYS A 405 16.29 2.64 4.39
CA LYS A 405 16.46 3.21 3.05
C LYS A 405 17.33 4.46 3.07
N PHE A 406 17.09 5.32 4.02
CA PHE A 406 17.88 6.54 4.22
C PHE A 406 19.36 6.23 4.50
N ASN A 407 19.64 5.36 5.45
CA ASN A 407 21.00 4.99 5.82
C ASN A 407 21.75 4.33 4.66
N ARG A 408 21.11 3.43 3.94
CA ARG A 408 21.72 2.81 2.75
C ARG A 408 22.05 3.82 1.66
N ARG A 409 21.16 4.77 1.42
CA ARG A 409 21.34 5.74 0.33
C ARG A 409 22.43 6.77 0.61
N VAL A 410 22.50 7.28 1.83
CA VAL A 410 23.50 8.28 2.22
C VAL A 410 24.82 7.69 2.73
N GLY A 411 24.90 6.35 2.87
CA GLY A 411 26.12 5.67 3.30
C GLY A 411 26.38 5.73 4.81
N ASN A 412 25.35 5.99 5.61
CA ASN A 412 25.46 5.89 7.08
C ASN A 412 25.62 4.42 7.51
N SER A 413 26.11 4.22 8.74
CA SER A 413 26.17 2.89 9.31
C SER A 413 24.79 2.22 9.34
N ASP A 414 24.75 0.90 9.16
CA ASP A 414 23.51 0.11 9.15
C ASP A 414 22.79 0.06 10.51
N ASP A 415 23.28 0.77 11.51
CA ASP A 415 22.61 0.91 12.80
C ASP A 415 21.25 1.57 12.62
N ILE A 416 20.22 0.83 13.02
CA ILE A 416 18.84 1.29 13.00
C ILE A 416 18.73 2.43 14.01
N GLY A 417 18.74 3.67 13.50
CA GLY A 417 18.60 4.87 14.32
C GLY A 417 17.15 5.18 14.66
N ASN A 418 16.93 6.30 15.33
CA ASN A 418 15.60 6.81 15.64
C ASN A 418 14.81 7.16 14.37
N GLY A 419 13.50 7.15 14.45
CA GLY A 419 12.63 7.58 13.35
C GLY A 419 12.62 9.09 13.07
N ILE A 420 13.35 9.89 13.85
CA ILE A 420 13.49 11.34 13.66
C ILE A 420 14.76 11.66 12.88
N LEU A 421 14.74 12.80 12.17
CA LEU A 421 15.94 13.32 11.54
C LEU A 421 16.92 13.88 12.60
N SER A 422 18.21 13.76 12.30
CA SER A 422 19.26 14.40 13.07
C SER A 422 19.95 15.47 12.22
N LYS A 423 20.74 16.31 12.86
CA LYS A 423 21.60 17.28 12.20
C LYS A 423 22.52 16.61 11.16
N ASP A 424 23.11 15.48 11.52
CA ASP A 424 24.01 14.72 10.64
C ASP A 424 23.27 14.15 9.42
N ASP A 425 22.02 13.74 9.57
CA ASP A 425 21.17 13.23 8.47
C ASP A 425 20.93 14.32 7.41
N ILE A 426 20.58 15.53 7.85
CA ILE A 426 20.35 16.66 6.96
C ILE A 426 21.64 17.05 6.21
N ILE A 427 22.75 17.09 6.91
CA ILE A 427 24.05 17.35 6.33
C ILE A 427 24.42 16.28 5.31
N ALA A 428 24.19 15.01 5.61
CA ALA A 428 24.47 13.89 4.72
C ALA A 428 23.64 13.97 3.42
N VAL A 429 22.36 14.33 3.52
CA VAL A 429 21.50 14.54 2.35
C VAL A 429 22.01 15.67 1.48
N MET A 430 22.35 16.80 2.07
CA MET A 430 22.88 17.96 1.34
C MET A 430 24.22 17.64 0.68
N ARG A 431 25.11 16.97 1.39
CA ARG A 431 26.42 16.54 0.87
C ARG A 431 26.28 15.57 -0.30
N THR A 432 25.37 14.60 -0.21
CA THR A 432 25.09 13.65 -1.29
C THR A 432 24.48 14.34 -2.52
N LEU A 433 23.58 15.29 -2.33
CA LEU A 433 22.99 16.07 -3.42
C LEU A 433 24.04 16.91 -4.15
N ILE A 434 24.92 17.56 -3.41
CA ILE A 434 26.03 18.32 -3.97
C ILE A 434 26.98 17.40 -4.74
N GLY A 435 27.28 16.22 -4.20
CA GLY A 435 28.10 15.21 -4.88
C GLY A 435 27.48 14.73 -6.20
N ILE A 436 26.16 14.52 -6.24
CA ILE A 436 25.44 14.16 -7.46
C ILE A 436 25.53 15.29 -8.49
N ARG A 437 25.37 16.54 -8.05
CA ARG A 437 25.53 17.71 -8.94
C ARG A 437 26.94 17.81 -9.52
N ASP A 438 27.95 17.46 -8.75
CA ASP A 438 29.35 17.44 -9.17
C ASP A 438 29.72 16.21 -10.03
N GLY A 439 28.78 15.33 -10.29
CA GLY A 439 28.98 14.13 -11.10
C GLY A 439 29.55 12.92 -10.35
N LYS A 440 29.58 12.94 -9.02
CA LYS A 440 30.10 11.86 -8.17
C LYS A 440 29.07 10.83 -7.74
N GLY A 441 27.85 10.95 -8.19
CA GLY A 441 26.74 10.05 -7.87
C GLY A 441 25.70 10.01 -8.97
N GLU A 442 24.76 9.10 -8.82
CA GLU A 442 23.65 8.91 -9.74
C GLU A 442 22.32 9.21 -9.05
N VAL A 443 21.33 9.65 -9.84
CA VAL A 443 19.97 9.86 -9.37
C VAL A 443 19.25 8.52 -9.20
N ASP A 444 18.29 8.50 -8.29
CA ASP A 444 17.46 7.31 -8.05
C ASP A 444 16.41 7.12 -9.15
N ASP A 445 16.13 5.87 -9.47
CA ASP A 445 15.01 5.49 -10.32
C ASP A 445 13.77 5.30 -9.42
N ILE A 446 12.80 6.20 -9.58
CA ILE A 446 11.58 6.21 -8.75
C ILE A 446 10.72 4.98 -9.00
N ASP A 447 10.72 4.45 -10.23
CA ASP A 447 9.88 3.32 -10.63
C ASP A 447 10.49 1.95 -10.30
N HIS A 448 11.70 1.93 -9.79
CA HIS A 448 12.35 0.72 -9.32
C HIS A 448 11.60 0.13 -8.12
N LEU A 449 11.31 -1.17 -8.13
CA LEU A 449 10.59 -1.82 -7.03
C LEU A 449 11.37 -1.89 -5.71
N GLY A 450 12.64 -1.55 -5.73
CA GLY A 450 13.41 -1.27 -4.51
C GLY A 450 13.09 0.06 -3.85
N ASN A 451 12.47 0.98 -4.58
CA ASN A 451 12.04 2.30 -4.12
C ASN A 451 10.52 2.42 -3.96
N ARG A 452 9.79 1.42 -4.36
CA ARG A 452 8.34 1.32 -4.18
C ARG A 452 8.02 0.12 -3.30
N ARG A 453 7.22 0.33 -2.30
CA ARG A 453 6.81 -0.73 -1.37
C ARG A 453 5.31 -0.95 -1.40
N ILE A 454 4.88 -2.07 -0.85
CA ILE A 454 3.47 -2.42 -0.74
C ILE A 454 3.00 -2.20 0.68
N ARG A 455 1.88 -1.51 0.78
CA ARG A 455 1.13 -1.29 2.00
C ARG A 455 -0.11 -2.17 1.96
N SER A 456 -0.13 -3.22 2.76
CA SER A 456 -1.25 -4.17 2.83
C SER A 456 -2.32 -3.71 3.82
N VAL A 457 -3.41 -4.44 3.90
CA VAL A 457 -4.57 -4.12 4.73
C VAL A 457 -4.23 -3.88 6.20
N GLY A 458 -3.35 -4.69 6.78
CA GLY A 458 -2.97 -4.54 8.18
C GLY A 458 -2.28 -3.22 8.50
N GLU A 459 -1.37 -2.80 7.66
CA GLU A 459 -0.67 -1.52 7.81
C GLU A 459 -1.61 -0.33 7.61
N MET A 460 -2.48 -0.38 6.63
CA MET A 460 -3.48 0.66 6.39
C MET A 460 -4.49 0.78 7.53
N ALA A 461 -4.94 -0.35 8.06
CA ALA A 461 -5.85 -0.39 9.21
C ALA A 461 -5.18 0.17 10.47
N GLU A 462 -3.92 -0.15 10.71
CA GLU A 462 -3.11 0.41 11.80
C GLU A 462 -3.01 1.93 11.71
N ASN A 463 -2.75 2.46 10.53
CA ASN A 463 -2.66 3.90 10.30
C ASN A 463 -3.98 4.62 10.62
N GLN A 464 -5.10 4.06 10.20
CA GLN A 464 -6.42 4.64 10.50
C GLN A 464 -6.79 4.52 11.98
N PHE A 465 -6.47 3.42 12.61
CA PHE A 465 -6.65 3.24 14.04
C PHE A 465 -5.84 4.26 14.85
N ARG A 466 -4.60 4.50 14.43
CA ARG A 466 -3.75 5.53 15.02
C ARG A 466 -4.33 6.94 14.89
N VAL A 467 -4.92 7.28 13.75
CA VAL A 467 -5.60 8.58 13.57
C VAL A 467 -6.74 8.72 14.59
N GLY A 468 -7.54 7.69 14.80
CA GLY A 468 -8.57 7.67 15.83
C GLY A 468 -8.00 7.80 17.25
N LEU A 469 -6.91 7.11 17.56
CA LEU A 469 -6.24 7.18 18.87
C LEU A 469 -5.65 8.57 19.16
N VAL A 470 -5.13 9.26 18.17
CA VAL A 470 -4.61 10.64 18.35
C VAL A 470 -5.72 11.60 18.78
N ARG A 471 -6.91 11.45 18.22
CA ARG A 471 -8.08 12.24 18.61
C ARG A 471 -8.51 11.93 20.05
N VAL A 472 -8.49 10.65 20.41
CA VAL A 472 -8.79 10.22 21.79
C VAL A 472 -7.73 10.74 22.77
N GLU A 473 -6.46 10.69 22.39
CA GLU A 473 -5.36 11.24 23.21
C GLU A 473 -5.59 12.71 23.57
N ARG A 474 -5.95 13.51 22.57
CA ARG A 474 -6.23 14.94 22.79
C ARG A 474 -7.37 15.15 23.79
N ALA A 475 -8.48 14.41 23.61
CA ALA A 475 -9.63 14.49 24.51
C ALA A 475 -9.29 14.02 25.94
N VAL A 476 -8.52 12.95 26.07
CA VAL A 476 -8.06 12.43 27.36
C VAL A 476 -7.15 13.44 28.09
N ARG A 477 -6.23 14.04 27.34
CA ARG A 477 -5.30 15.03 27.91
C ARG A 477 -6.03 16.27 28.44
N GLU A 478 -7.05 16.74 27.77
CA GLU A 478 -7.92 17.81 28.27
C GLU A 478 -8.68 17.38 29.51
N ARG A 479 -9.26 16.18 29.53
CA ARG A 479 -10.02 15.68 30.70
C ARG A 479 -9.14 15.46 31.91
N LEU A 480 -7.93 14.96 31.74
CA LEU A 480 -6.94 14.83 32.84
C LEU A 480 -6.54 16.17 33.44
N SER A 481 -6.55 17.23 32.65
CA SER A 481 -6.21 18.58 33.09
C SER A 481 -7.33 19.28 33.83
N LEU A 482 -8.59 18.96 33.49
CA LEU A 482 -9.80 19.64 34.05
C LEU A 482 -10.53 18.84 35.13
N GLY A 483 -10.31 17.53 35.22
CA GLY A 483 -11.10 16.63 36.06
C GLY A 483 -10.59 16.51 37.50
N ASP A 484 -11.49 16.06 38.39
CA ASP A 484 -11.16 15.62 39.74
C ASP A 484 -10.50 14.22 39.66
N LEU A 485 -9.18 14.16 39.84
CA LEU A 485 -8.39 12.95 39.68
C LEU A 485 -8.74 11.83 40.68
N ASP A 486 -9.34 12.17 41.81
CA ASP A 486 -9.70 11.18 42.84
C ASP A 486 -10.98 10.40 42.49
N ALA A 487 -11.87 10.97 41.66
CA ALA A 487 -13.16 10.40 41.32
C ALA A 487 -13.19 9.77 39.90
N ILE A 488 -12.20 10.06 39.05
CA ILE A 488 -12.19 9.62 37.65
C ILE A 488 -11.63 8.21 37.54
N MET A 489 -12.36 7.36 36.78
CA MET A 489 -11.91 6.03 36.37
C MET A 489 -11.39 6.06 34.88
N PRO A 490 -10.51 5.17 34.46
CA PRO A 490 -10.04 5.11 33.07
C PRO A 490 -11.17 5.06 32.04
N GLN A 491 -12.28 4.41 32.34
CA GLN A 491 -13.45 4.31 31.48
C GLN A 491 -14.09 5.69 31.21
N ASP A 492 -14.08 6.59 32.17
CA ASP A 492 -14.68 7.92 32.04
C ASP A 492 -13.84 8.87 31.17
N LEU A 493 -12.55 8.55 30.99
CA LEU A 493 -11.61 9.35 30.22
C LEU A 493 -11.68 9.04 28.72
N ILE A 494 -12.08 7.82 28.35
CA ILE A 494 -12.00 7.35 26.98
C ILE A 494 -13.35 7.35 26.29
N ASN A 495 -13.40 8.00 25.13
CA ASN A 495 -14.53 7.96 24.20
C ASN A 495 -14.14 7.11 22.98
N ALA A 496 -14.84 6.02 22.78
CA ALA A 496 -14.58 5.11 21.66
C ALA A 496 -15.08 5.60 20.29
N LYS A 497 -15.90 6.63 20.24
CA LYS A 497 -16.52 7.13 19.00
C LYS A 497 -15.53 7.58 17.93
N PRO A 498 -14.46 8.35 18.22
CA PRO A 498 -13.49 8.73 17.19
C PRO A 498 -12.77 7.54 16.55
N ILE A 499 -12.43 6.54 17.35
CA ILE A 499 -11.79 5.30 16.88
C ILE A 499 -12.74 4.51 15.98
N SER A 500 -13.96 4.30 16.45
CA SER A 500 -15.00 3.60 15.69
C SER A 500 -15.33 4.31 14.37
N ALA A 501 -15.39 5.64 14.37
CA ALA A 501 -15.62 6.44 13.18
C ALA A 501 -14.48 6.30 12.17
N ALA A 502 -13.22 6.38 12.60
CA ALA A 502 -12.05 6.26 11.74
C ALA A 502 -11.95 4.87 11.09
N VAL A 503 -12.13 3.82 11.88
CA VAL A 503 -12.12 2.43 11.39
C VAL A 503 -13.27 2.16 10.42
N LYS A 504 -14.47 2.59 10.75
CA LYS A 504 -15.66 2.42 9.92
C LYS A 504 -15.53 3.18 8.58
N GLU A 505 -14.99 4.37 8.59
CA GLU A 505 -14.73 5.15 7.37
C GLU A 505 -13.72 4.42 6.47
N PHE A 506 -12.64 3.90 7.03
CA PHE A 506 -11.64 3.16 6.26
C PHE A 506 -12.23 1.93 5.61
N PHE A 507 -12.88 1.05 6.36
CA PHE A 507 -13.41 -0.21 5.82
C PHE A 507 -14.62 -0.03 4.91
N GLY A 508 -15.41 1.00 5.12
CA GLY A 508 -16.64 1.24 4.35
C GLY A 508 -16.50 2.18 3.15
N SER A 509 -15.67 3.20 3.26
CA SER A 509 -15.65 4.33 2.31
C SER A 509 -14.29 4.58 1.65
N SER A 510 -13.24 3.84 2.02
CA SER A 510 -11.92 3.99 1.39
C SER A 510 -11.95 3.59 -0.08
N GLN A 511 -11.18 4.28 -0.91
CA GLN A 511 -10.99 3.93 -2.32
C GLN A 511 -10.37 2.53 -2.50
N LEU A 512 -9.57 2.07 -1.54
CA LEU A 512 -8.93 0.75 -1.56
C LEU A 512 -9.83 -0.35 -1.00
N SER A 513 -10.87 -0.02 -0.25
CA SER A 513 -11.89 -0.96 0.18
C SER A 513 -12.92 -1.09 -0.93
N GLN A 514 -12.86 -2.19 -1.66
CA GLN A 514 -13.66 -2.42 -2.85
C GLN A 514 -14.63 -3.58 -2.64
N PHE A 515 -15.76 -3.49 -3.30
CA PHE A 515 -16.73 -4.56 -3.40
C PHE A 515 -16.08 -5.76 -4.10
N MET A 516 -16.06 -6.91 -3.46
CA MET A 516 -15.39 -8.09 -4.01
C MET A 516 -15.98 -8.53 -5.33
N ASP A 517 -15.13 -8.77 -6.32
CA ASP A 517 -15.47 -9.30 -7.62
C ASP A 517 -15.70 -10.82 -7.47
N GLN A 518 -16.91 -11.27 -7.51
CA GLN A 518 -17.34 -12.62 -7.11
C GLN A 518 -18.05 -13.38 -8.24
N ASN A 519 -17.66 -13.14 -9.49
CA ASN A 519 -18.20 -13.88 -10.64
C ASN A 519 -17.80 -15.36 -10.62
N ASN A 520 -16.53 -15.64 -10.37
CA ASN A 520 -15.95 -16.97 -10.34
C ASN A 520 -14.76 -17.03 -9.36
N PRO A 521 -14.26 -18.20 -9.00
CA PRO A 521 -13.13 -18.31 -8.08
C PRO A 521 -11.88 -17.56 -8.50
N LEU A 522 -11.59 -17.51 -9.81
CA LEU A 522 -10.44 -16.79 -10.35
C LEU A 522 -10.56 -15.29 -10.13
N SER A 523 -11.74 -14.71 -10.30
CA SER A 523 -11.96 -13.28 -10.06
C SER A 523 -11.73 -12.90 -8.60
N GLU A 524 -12.14 -13.74 -7.66
CA GLU A 524 -11.91 -13.58 -6.23
C GLU A 524 -10.40 -13.58 -5.91
N VAL A 525 -9.68 -14.61 -6.35
CA VAL A 525 -8.23 -14.76 -6.13
C VAL A 525 -7.48 -13.58 -6.74
N THR A 526 -7.80 -13.21 -7.96
CA THR A 526 -7.14 -12.10 -8.66
C THR A 526 -7.39 -10.76 -7.96
N HIS A 527 -8.60 -10.53 -7.47
CA HIS A 527 -8.93 -9.31 -6.75
C HIS A 527 -8.14 -9.19 -5.44
N LYS A 528 -8.00 -10.28 -4.70
CA LYS A 528 -7.23 -10.31 -3.45
C LYS A 528 -5.73 -10.14 -3.64
N ARG A 529 -5.20 -10.49 -4.80
CA ARG A 529 -3.78 -10.36 -5.17
C ARG A 529 -3.47 -9.09 -5.97
N ARG A 530 -4.41 -8.18 -6.09
CA ARG A 530 -4.25 -6.94 -6.85
C ARG A 530 -3.39 -5.94 -6.09
N ILE A 531 -2.61 -5.19 -6.84
CA ILE A 531 -1.74 -4.12 -6.33
C ILE A 531 -2.14 -2.84 -7.06
N SER A 532 -2.59 -1.83 -6.32
CA SER A 532 -3.02 -0.55 -6.86
C SER A 532 -2.04 0.56 -6.51
N ALA A 533 -1.69 1.38 -7.49
CA ALA A 533 -0.91 2.60 -7.27
C ALA A 533 -1.79 3.80 -6.86
N LEU A 534 -3.10 3.64 -6.93
CA LEU A 534 -4.10 4.65 -6.58
C LEU A 534 -4.37 4.68 -5.07
N GLY A 535 -5.20 5.61 -4.63
CA GLY A 535 -5.66 5.70 -3.26
C GLY A 535 -5.00 6.83 -2.44
N PRO A 536 -5.28 6.90 -1.15
CA PRO A 536 -4.71 7.92 -0.27
C PRO A 536 -3.19 7.85 -0.22
N GLY A 537 -2.50 8.96 -0.49
CA GLY A 537 -1.04 9.01 -0.55
C GLY A 537 -0.42 8.38 -1.80
N GLY A 538 -1.23 7.93 -2.75
CA GLY A 538 -0.83 7.37 -4.03
C GLY A 538 -1.00 8.34 -5.21
N LEU A 539 -0.92 7.79 -6.41
CA LEU A 539 -1.08 8.53 -7.66
C LEU A 539 -2.55 8.77 -7.99
N THR A 540 -2.81 9.79 -8.79
CA THR A 540 -4.13 10.01 -9.44
C THR A 540 -4.03 9.63 -10.91
N ARG A 541 -5.13 9.15 -11.50
CA ARG A 541 -5.18 8.74 -12.91
C ARG A 541 -4.69 9.82 -13.87
N GLU A 542 -5.05 11.05 -13.60
CA GLU A 542 -4.77 12.22 -14.45
C GLU A 542 -3.32 12.68 -14.36
N ARG A 543 -2.67 12.46 -13.21
CA ARG A 543 -1.29 12.88 -12.95
C ARG A 543 -0.24 11.81 -13.23
N ALA A 544 -0.67 10.59 -13.47
CA ALA A 544 0.23 9.49 -13.78
C ALA A 544 0.75 9.61 -15.22
N GLY A 545 2.05 9.74 -15.37
CA GLY A 545 2.73 9.75 -16.66
C GLY A 545 2.93 8.35 -17.24
N PHE A 546 3.49 8.28 -18.44
CA PHE A 546 3.80 7.00 -19.09
C PHE A 546 4.84 6.17 -18.33
N GLU A 547 5.79 6.80 -17.68
CA GLU A 547 6.89 6.12 -16.96
C GLU A 547 6.39 5.23 -15.83
N VAL A 548 5.37 5.69 -15.08
CA VAL A 548 4.77 4.91 -13.99
C VAL A 548 3.95 3.74 -14.49
N ARG A 549 3.39 3.86 -15.69
CA ARG A 549 2.53 2.85 -16.32
C ARG A 549 3.29 1.77 -17.08
N ASP A 550 4.56 2.03 -17.38
CA ASP A 550 5.42 1.11 -18.13
C ASP A 550 5.87 -0.08 -17.28
N VAL A 551 6.21 -1.15 -17.95
CA VAL A 551 6.84 -2.31 -17.32
C VAL A 551 8.31 -2.01 -17.05
N HIS A 552 8.70 -2.07 -15.79
CA HIS A 552 10.09 -1.86 -15.36
C HIS A 552 10.83 -3.22 -15.28
N PRO A 553 12.12 -3.30 -15.58
CA PRO A 553 12.87 -4.56 -15.45
C PRO A 553 12.82 -5.23 -14.07
N THR A 554 12.62 -4.44 -13.01
CA THR A 554 12.46 -4.97 -11.64
C THR A 554 11.12 -5.65 -11.39
N HIS A 555 10.16 -5.53 -12.30
CA HIS A 555 8.90 -6.27 -12.24
C HIS A 555 9.05 -7.78 -12.45
N TYR A 556 10.20 -8.21 -12.94
CA TYR A 556 10.49 -9.63 -13.19
C TYR A 556 10.26 -10.48 -11.93
N GLY A 557 9.35 -11.43 -12.02
CA GLY A 557 9.00 -12.32 -10.91
C GLY A 557 8.21 -11.68 -9.75
N ARG A 558 7.88 -10.39 -9.82
CA ARG A 558 7.18 -9.64 -8.75
C ARG A 558 5.81 -9.16 -9.18
N VAL A 559 5.73 -8.55 -10.34
CA VAL A 559 4.50 -8.00 -10.88
C VAL A 559 4.31 -8.54 -12.30
N CYS A 560 3.10 -9.03 -12.60
CA CYS A 560 2.79 -9.55 -13.93
C CYS A 560 2.84 -8.43 -14.98
N PRO A 561 3.57 -8.62 -16.09
CA PRO A 561 3.62 -7.63 -17.16
C PRO A 561 2.39 -7.64 -18.08
N ILE A 562 1.55 -8.67 -17.98
CA ILE A 562 0.43 -8.93 -18.90
C ILE A 562 -0.89 -8.47 -18.27
N GLU A 563 -1.17 -8.87 -17.04
CA GLU A 563 -2.44 -8.61 -16.39
C GLU A 563 -2.53 -7.18 -15.84
N THR A 564 -3.23 -6.32 -16.54
CA THR A 564 -3.53 -4.94 -16.14
C THR A 564 -4.86 -4.52 -16.78
N PRO A 565 -5.64 -3.63 -16.19
CA PRO A 565 -6.84 -3.12 -16.83
C PRO A 565 -6.55 -2.43 -18.17
N GLU A 566 -7.48 -2.50 -19.10
CA GLU A 566 -7.51 -1.66 -20.30
C GLU A 566 -8.17 -0.31 -19.96
N GLY A 567 -7.67 0.76 -20.53
CA GLY A 567 -8.24 2.09 -20.35
C GLY A 567 -7.47 3.01 -19.38
N PRO A 568 -8.17 3.90 -18.64
CA PRO A 568 -7.51 4.94 -17.85
C PRO A 568 -6.57 4.43 -16.75
N ASN A 569 -6.80 3.23 -16.25
CA ASN A 569 -6.05 2.61 -15.15
C ASN A 569 -4.91 1.69 -15.62
N ILE A 570 -4.61 1.67 -16.90
CA ILE A 570 -3.55 0.80 -17.43
C ILE A 570 -2.21 1.08 -16.73
N GLY A 571 -1.54 0.02 -16.29
CA GLY A 571 -0.25 0.11 -15.61
C GLY A 571 -0.29 0.63 -14.18
N LEU A 572 -1.42 1.18 -13.71
CA LEU A 572 -1.61 1.66 -12.34
C LEU A 572 -2.14 0.56 -11.42
N ILE A 573 -2.93 -0.34 -11.95
CA ILE A 573 -3.47 -1.48 -11.23
C ILE A 573 -2.83 -2.73 -11.80
N ASN A 574 -2.03 -3.41 -11.01
CA ASN A 574 -1.26 -4.58 -11.40
C ASN A 574 -1.64 -5.78 -10.55
N SER A 575 -1.20 -6.95 -10.98
CA SER A 575 -1.38 -8.20 -10.23
C SER A 575 -0.06 -8.76 -9.77
N LEU A 576 -0.04 -9.31 -8.56
CA LEU A 576 1.12 -9.99 -8.00
C LEU A 576 1.46 -11.26 -8.80
N SER A 577 2.72 -11.51 -9.05
CA SER A 577 3.18 -12.73 -9.72
C SER A 577 2.96 -13.97 -8.85
N CYS A 578 2.91 -15.16 -9.47
CA CYS A 578 2.56 -16.42 -8.79
C CYS A 578 3.42 -16.73 -7.55
N TYR A 579 4.72 -16.52 -7.63
CA TYR A 579 5.66 -16.83 -6.55
C TYR A 579 6.09 -15.63 -5.71
N ALA A 580 5.62 -14.44 -6.05
CA ALA A 580 6.00 -13.23 -5.35
C ALA A 580 5.36 -13.15 -3.95
N ARG A 581 6.11 -12.60 -3.01
CA ARG A 581 5.63 -12.30 -1.67
C ARG A 581 6.20 -10.96 -1.20
N THR A 582 5.67 -10.42 -0.12
CA THR A 582 6.21 -9.22 0.54
C THR A 582 7.15 -9.62 1.67
N ASN A 583 8.23 -8.87 1.84
CA ASN A 583 9.10 -9.02 3.00
C ASN A 583 8.58 -8.21 4.21
N ASP A 584 9.32 -8.24 5.32
CA ASP A 584 8.95 -7.52 6.54
C ASP A 584 8.90 -6.00 6.36
N TYR A 585 9.63 -5.46 5.38
CA TYR A 585 9.65 -4.04 5.05
C TYR A 585 8.59 -3.65 4.00
N GLY A 586 7.85 -4.59 3.45
CA GLY A 586 6.83 -4.37 2.43
C GLY A 586 7.33 -4.37 0.99
N PHE A 587 8.60 -4.67 0.73
CA PHE A 587 9.13 -4.83 -0.61
C PHE A 587 8.81 -6.20 -1.20
N LEU A 588 8.58 -6.26 -2.51
CA LEU A 588 8.31 -7.50 -3.19
C LEU A 588 9.59 -8.34 -3.34
N GLU A 589 9.46 -9.62 -3.04
CA GLU A 589 10.51 -10.63 -3.18
C GLU A 589 10.08 -11.72 -4.15
N THR A 590 11.05 -12.30 -4.82
CA THR A 590 10.84 -13.45 -5.69
C THR A 590 11.86 -14.55 -5.38
N PRO A 591 11.48 -15.85 -5.49
CA PRO A 591 12.39 -16.94 -5.17
C PRO A 591 13.38 -17.21 -6.30
N TYR A 592 14.59 -17.57 -5.92
CA TYR A 592 15.64 -18.04 -6.82
C TYR A 592 16.37 -19.22 -6.24
N ARG A 593 16.83 -20.14 -7.07
CA ARG A 593 17.66 -21.27 -6.69
C ARG A 593 19.12 -20.81 -6.58
N ARG A 594 19.78 -21.19 -5.51
CA ARG A 594 21.20 -20.88 -5.34
C ARG A 594 22.06 -21.77 -6.26
N VAL A 595 23.03 -21.17 -6.92
CA VAL A 595 24.03 -21.86 -7.75
C VAL A 595 25.42 -21.62 -7.15
N VAL A 596 26.15 -22.67 -6.87
CA VAL A 596 27.50 -22.63 -6.33
C VAL A 596 28.44 -23.35 -7.30
N ASP A 597 29.46 -22.65 -7.80
CA ASP A 597 30.47 -23.18 -8.73
C ASP A 597 29.89 -23.91 -9.94
N GLY A 598 28.80 -23.39 -10.51
CA GLY A 598 28.10 -23.99 -11.62
C GLY A 598 27.17 -25.16 -11.27
N LEU A 599 27.09 -25.54 -10.01
CA LEU A 599 26.18 -26.56 -9.48
C LEU A 599 24.88 -25.92 -8.97
N VAL A 600 23.76 -26.31 -9.53
CA VAL A 600 22.44 -25.84 -9.07
C VAL A 600 22.04 -26.60 -7.83
N THR A 601 21.79 -25.91 -6.72
CA THR A 601 21.34 -26.48 -5.46
C THR A 601 19.82 -26.40 -5.34
N ASP A 602 19.24 -27.14 -4.39
CA ASP A 602 17.81 -27.10 -4.08
C ASP A 602 17.45 -25.99 -3.07
N ASP A 603 18.45 -25.24 -2.59
CA ASP A 603 18.22 -24.11 -1.68
C ASP A 603 17.56 -22.96 -2.43
N ILE A 604 16.47 -22.42 -1.86
CA ILE A 604 15.71 -21.33 -2.43
C ILE A 604 15.83 -20.11 -1.55
N ASP A 605 16.30 -19.02 -2.12
CA ASP A 605 16.41 -17.73 -1.46
C ASP A 605 15.44 -16.74 -2.11
N TYR A 606 14.74 -15.98 -1.27
CA TYR A 606 13.90 -14.86 -1.74
C TYR A 606 14.73 -13.58 -1.79
N LEU A 607 14.77 -12.94 -2.93
CA LEU A 607 15.53 -11.71 -3.16
C LEU A 607 14.61 -10.54 -3.47
N SER A 608 14.84 -9.41 -2.79
CA SER A 608 14.21 -8.14 -3.14
C SER A 608 14.86 -7.53 -4.39
N ALA A 609 14.23 -6.52 -4.98
CA ALA A 609 14.73 -5.87 -6.19
C ALA A 609 16.13 -5.25 -6.03
N ILE A 610 16.45 -4.75 -4.84
CA ILE A 610 17.78 -4.18 -4.53
C ILE A 610 18.85 -5.26 -4.51
N GLU A 611 18.59 -6.35 -3.82
CA GLU A 611 19.52 -7.48 -3.68
C GLU A 611 19.73 -8.19 -5.01
N GLU A 612 18.67 -8.38 -5.79
CA GLU A 612 18.72 -9.01 -7.10
C GLU A 612 19.69 -8.31 -8.06
N GLY A 613 19.74 -6.98 -8.03
CA GLY A 613 20.63 -6.20 -8.91
C GLY A 613 22.11 -6.50 -8.74
N THR A 614 22.53 -7.08 -7.63
CA THR A 614 23.94 -7.40 -7.33
C THR A 614 24.36 -8.78 -7.81
N PHE A 615 23.41 -9.67 -8.14
CA PHE A 615 23.68 -11.07 -8.48
C PHE A 615 23.52 -11.35 -9.96
N VAL A 616 24.24 -12.35 -10.43
CA VAL A 616 24.09 -12.93 -11.77
C VAL A 616 23.09 -14.08 -11.70
N ILE A 617 21.97 -13.95 -12.41
CA ILE A 617 20.85 -14.87 -12.35
C ILE A 617 20.63 -15.52 -13.70
N ALA A 618 20.79 -16.86 -13.76
CA ALA A 618 20.53 -17.63 -14.96
C ALA A 618 19.03 -17.85 -15.20
N GLN A 619 18.64 -18.05 -16.43
CA GLN A 619 17.27 -18.43 -16.77
C GLN A 619 17.00 -19.89 -16.40
N SER A 620 15.75 -20.21 -16.08
CA SER A 620 15.31 -21.57 -15.74
C SER A 620 15.50 -22.59 -16.87
N SER A 621 15.58 -22.12 -18.12
CA SER A 621 15.81 -22.95 -19.31
C SER A 621 17.27 -23.34 -19.55
N ALA A 622 18.21 -22.88 -18.72
CA ALA A 622 19.60 -23.24 -18.83
C ALA A 622 19.77 -24.77 -18.75
N LYS A 623 20.56 -25.32 -19.68
CA LYS A 623 20.79 -26.76 -19.74
C LYS A 623 21.68 -27.23 -18.58
N THR A 624 21.23 -28.25 -17.89
CA THR A 624 21.98 -28.91 -16.82
C THR A 624 22.23 -30.37 -17.19
N ASP A 625 23.35 -30.91 -16.73
CA ASP A 625 23.63 -32.34 -16.85
C ASP A 625 22.92 -33.14 -15.73
N GLY A 626 23.05 -34.47 -15.72
CA GLY A 626 22.41 -35.34 -14.73
C GLY A 626 22.79 -35.06 -13.27
N ASN A 627 23.88 -34.36 -13.03
CA ASN A 627 24.37 -33.96 -11.69
C ASN A 627 23.96 -32.52 -11.32
N LYS A 628 23.02 -31.92 -12.02
CA LYS A 628 22.58 -30.54 -11.83
C LYS A 628 23.68 -29.48 -12.04
N LYS A 629 24.72 -29.80 -12.77
CA LYS A 629 25.76 -28.85 -13.17
C LYS A 629 25.40 -28.21 -14.50
N LEU A 630 25.63 -26.90 -14.65
CA LEU A 630 25.45 -26.20 -15.91
C LEU A 630 26.38 -26.79 -16.98
N SER A 631 25.79 -27.24 -18.09
CA SER A 631 26.52 -27.95 -19.16
C SER A 631 27.12 -27.04 -20.22
N GLU A 632 26.66 -25.82 -20.35
CA GLU A 632 27.12 -24.83 -21.31
C GLU A 632 28.13 -23.87 -20.68
N ASP A 633 29.18 -23.49 -21.42
CA ASP A 633 30.20 -22.54 -20.96
C ASP A 633 29.65 -21.12 -20.83
N LEU A 634 28.75 -20.71 -21.75
CA LEU A 634 28.05 -19.43 -21.72
C LEU A 634 26.57 -19.66 -21.51
N VAL A 635 26.00 -19.03 -20.47
CA VAL A 635 24.61 -19.16 -20.08
C VAL A 635 23.93 -17.81 -20.21
N ASP A 636 22.69 -17.82 -20.72
CA ASP A 636 21.84 -16.63 -20.72
C ASP A 636 21.53 -16.20 -19.28
N CYS A 637 21.97 -15.03 -18.91
CA CYS A 637 21.84 -14.49 -17.55
C CYS A 637 21.26 -13.09 -17.56
N ARG A 638 20.73 -12.72 -16.41
CA ARG A 638 20.31 -11.36 -16.11
C ARG A 638 21.21 -10.79 -15.02
N HIS A 639 21.85 -9.65 -15.31
CA HIS A 639 22.71 -8.96 -14.37
C HIS A 639 22.47 -7.46 -14.47
N ARG A 640 22.26 -6.81 -13.33
CA ARG A 640 21.95 -5.37 -13.25
C ARG A 640 20.80 -4.92 -14.17
N ASN A 641 19.74 -5.76 -14.19
CA ASN A 641 18.55 -5.56 -15.03
C ASN A 641 18.80 -5.60 -16.55
N GLU A 642 19.92 -6.16 -17.00
CA GLU A 642 20.25 -6.38 -18.39
C GLU A 642 20.41 -7.87 -18.69
N PHE A 643 19.96 -8.29 -19.89
CA PHE A 643 20.13 -9.66 -20.37
C PHE A 643 21.48 -9.80 -21.04
N THR A 644 22.34 -10.63 -20.50
CA THR A 644 23.70 -10.87 -21.00
C THR A 644 24.06 -12.35 -20.99
N LEU A 645 25.07 -12.69 -21.76
CA LEU A 645 25.69 -14.02 -21.72
C LEU A 645 26.85 -13.97 -20.73
N MET A 646 26.81 -14.85 -19.73
CA MET A 646 27.84 -14.93 -18.69
C MET A 646 28.40 -16.37 -18.62
N SER A 647 29.62 -16.51 -18.11
CA SER A 647 30.21 -17.82 -17.88
C SER A 647 29.45 -18.60 -16.79
N ALA A 648 29.39 -19.93 -16.93
CA ALA A 648 28.70 -20.79 -15.99
C ALA A 648 29.23 -20.65 -14.54
N ASP A 649 30.51 -20.37 -14.36
CA ASP A 649 31.15 -20.22 -13.06
C ASP A 649 30.77 -18.91 -12.35
N SER A 650 30.33 -17.89 -13.09
CA SER A 650 29.91 -16.60 -12.55
C SER A 650 28.45 -16.56 -12.12
N VAL A 651 27.65 -17.57 -12.46
CA VAL A 651 26.23 -17.65 -12.10
C VAL A 651 26.07 -17.89 -10.60
N GLN A 652 25.27 -17.06 -9.94
CA GLN A 652 25.04 -17.13 -8.50
C GLN A 652 23.63 -17.63 -8.15
N TYR A 653 22.65 -17.36 -8.99
CA TYR A 653 21.27 -17.80 -8.83
C TYR A 653 20.68 -18.24 -10.14
N MET A 654 19.61 -18.99 -10.07
CA MET A 654 18.85 -19.46 -11.20
C MET A 654 17.36 -19.31 -10.92
N ASP A 655 16.57 -18.95 -11.92
CA ASP A 655 15.12 -18.86 -11.82
C ASP A 655 14.51 -20.22 -11.44
N VAL A 656 13.46 -20.17 -10.64
CA VAL A 656 12.73 -21.37 -10.19
C VAL A 656 11.89 -21.96 -11.32
N SER A 657 11.14 -21.12 -12.03
CA SER A 657 10.21 -21.53 -13.07
C SER A 657 9.92 -20.38 -14.04
N PRO A 658 9.64 -20.63 -15.29
CA PRO A 658 9.15 -19.60 -16.22
C PRO A 658 7.82 -18.98 -15.79
N GLN A 659 6.97 -19.70 -15.04
CA GLN A 659 5.70 -19.21 -14.49
C GLN A 659 5.89 -18.14 -13.41
N GLN A 660 7.10 -17.97 -12.92
CA GLN A 660 7.46 -16.94 -11.95
C GLN A 660 7.14 -15.51 -12.42
N ILE A 661 7.14 -15.27 -13.73
CA ILE A 661 6.95 -13.95 -14.34
C ILE A 661 5.49 -13.51 -14.30
N VAL A 662 4.56 -14.45 -14.51
CA VAL A 662 3.15 -14.16 -14.75
C VAL A 662 2.29 -14.28 -13.50
N SER A 663 1.13 -13.60 -13.52
CA SER A 663 0.11 -13.70 -12.47
C SER A 663 -0.69 -15.00 -12.57
N VAL A 664 -1.56 -15.22 -11.61
CA VAL A 664 -2.45 -16.40 -11.56
C VAL A 664 -3.35 -16.47 -12.79
N ALA A 665 -4.01 -15.38 -13.17
CA ALA A 665 -4.90 -15.37 -14.33
C ALA A 665 -4.15 -15.64 -15.64
N ALA A 666 -3.00 -15.03 -15.85
CA ALA A 666 -2.15 -15.25 -17.01
C ALA A 666 -1.58 -16.66 -17.05
N SER A 667 -1.28 -17.25 -15.90
CA SER A 667 -0.74 -18.62 -15.83
C SER A 667 -1.75 -19.71 -16.19
N LEU A 668 -3.04 -19.38 -16.22
CA LEU A 668 -4.09 -20.30 -16.66
C LEU A 668 -4.24 -20.38 -18.19
N ILE A 669 -3.62 -19.49 -18.93
CA ILE A 669 -3.68 -19.48 -20.40
C ILE A 669 -2.76 -20.58 -20.96
N PRO A 670 -3.30 -21.62 -21.64
CA PRO A 670 -2.44 -22.61 -22.25
C PRO A 670 -1.71 -22.01 -23.45
N PHE A 671 -0.46 -22.42 -23.68
CA PHE A 671 0.41 -21.92 -24.75
C PHE A 671 0.58 -20.39 -24.76
N LEU A 672 0.69 -19.81 -23.59
CA LEU A 672 0.85 -18.35 -23.41
C LEU A 672 2.07 -17.79 -24.16
N GLU A 673 3.14 -18.56 -24.23
CA GLU A 673 4.37 -18.21 -24.96
C GLU A 673 4.17 -18.00 -26.47
N HIS A 674 3.10 -18.51 -27.04
CA HIS A 674 2.76 -18.35 -28.47
C HIS A 674 1.82 -17.18 -28.75
N ASP A 675 1.30 -16.56 -27.71
CA ASP A 675 0.35 -15.45 -27.80
C ASP A 675 1.05 -14.08 -27.73
N ASP A 676 0.52 -13.12 -28.47
CA ASP A 676 0.93 -11.74 -28.34
C ASP A 676 0.50 -11.18 -26.97
N ALA A 677 1.35 -10.35 -26.38
CA ALA A 677 1.10 -9.77 -25.05
C ALA A 677 -0.23 -9.01 -24.96
N ASN A 678 -0.61 -8.30 -26.03
CA ASN A 678 -1.88 -7.55 -26.08
C ASN A 678 -3.10 -8.48 -25.98
N ARG A 679 -3.06 -9.60 -26.67
CA ARG A 679 -4.15 -10.59 -26.66
C ARG A 679 -4.17 -11.40 -25.38
N ALA A 680 -3.02 -11.70 -24.81
CA ALA A 680 -2.91 -12.31 -23.49
C ALA A 680 -3.51 -11.43 -22.38
N LEU A 681 -3.27 -10.12 -22.45
CA LEU A 681 -3.87 -9.13 -21.54
C LEU A 681 -5.40 -9.15 -21.64
N MET A 682 -5.95 -9.09 -22.84
CA MET A 682 -7.40 -9.16 -23.08
C MET A 682 -7.98 -10.49 -22.56
N GLY A 683 -7.33 -11.61 -22.87
CA GLY A 683 -7.75 -12.93 -22.44
C GLY A 683 -7.74 -13.12 -20.93
N SER A 684 -6.70 -12.66 -20.25
CA SER A 684 -6.61 -12.74 -18.78
C SER A 684 -7.70 -11.91 -18.10
N ASN A 685 -8.00 -10.72 -18.63
CA ASN A 685 -9.09 -9.88 -18.13
C ASN A 685 -10.48 -10.51 -18.38
N MET A 686 -10.69 -11.13 -19.52
CA MET A 686 -11.96 -11.80 -19.86
C MET A 686 -12.20 -13.06 -19.02
N GLN A 687 -11.18 -13.80 -18.62
CA GLN A 687 -11.32 -14.96 -17.72
C GLN A 687 -11.97 -14.57 -16.39
N ARG A 688 -11.68 -13.39 -15.89
CA ARG A 688 -12.27 -12.88 -14.64
C ARG A 688 -13.75 -12.54 -14.75
N GLN A 689 -14.26 -12.35 -15.93
CA GLN A 689 -15.65 -11.98 -16.21
C GLN A 689 -16.56 -13.18 -16.48
N ALA A 690 -16.02 -14.38 -16.51
CA ALA A 690 -16.78 -15.58 -16.81
C ALA A 690 -17.84 -15.87 -15.75
N VAL A 691 -19.10 -16.04 -16.18
CA VAL A 691 -20.22 -16.35 -15.32
C VAL A 691 -20.32 -17.87 -15.13
N PRO A 692 -20.56 -18.38 -13.91
CA PRO A 692 -20.79 -19.81 -13.69
C PRO A 692 -21.98 -20.31 -14.47
N THR A 693 -21.82 -21.41 -15.19
CA THR A 693 -22.88 -22.07 -15.95
C THR A 693 -23.54 -23.18 -15.11
N LEU A 694 -24.72 -23.65 -15.52
CA LEU A 694 -25.42 -24.76 -14.84
C LEU A 694 -24.56 -26.01 -14.79
N VAL A 695 -23.92 -26.35 -15.89
CA VAL A 695 -23.01 -27.48 -16.01
C VAL A 695 -21.67 -26.96 -16.47
N VAL A 696 -20.64 -27.31 -15.76
CA VAL A 696 -19.27 -26.89 -16.06
C VAL A 696 -18.43 -28.11 -16.48
N ASP A 697 -17.56 -27.92 -17.44
CA ASP A 697 -16.56 -28.90 -17.86
C ASP A 697 -15.16 -28.41 -17.57
N LYS A 698 -14.34 -29.24 -16.95
CA LYS A 698 -12.93 -28.89 -16.80
C LYS A 698 -12.26 -28.85 -18.18
N PRO A 699 -11.32 -27.90 -18.42
CA PRO A 699 -10.66 -27.77 -19.69
C PRO A 699 -9.87 -29.05 -20.05
N LEU A 700 -9.91 -29.45 -21.30
CA LEU A 700 -9.17 -30.61 -21.81
C LEU A 700 -7.66 -30.35 -21.79
N VAL A 701 -7.26 -29.14 -22.12
CA VAL A 701 -5.86 -28.67 -22.06
C VAL A 701 -5.74 -27.64 -20.95
N GLY A 702 -4.90 -27.88 -19.98
CA GLY A 702 -4.69 -27.00 -18.84
C GLY A 702 -3.22 -26.80 -18.53
N THR A 703 -2.95 -25.87 -17.61
CA THR A 703 -1.60 -25.50 -17.18
C THR A 703 -1.20 -26.10 -15.84
N GLY A 704 -2.10 -26.80 -15.16
CA GLY A 704 -1.91 -27.32 -13.81
C GLY A 704 -2.22 -26.33 -12.69
N MET A 705 -2.45 -25.05 -13.01
CA MET A 705 -2.81 -24.02 -12.04
C MET A 705 -4.27 -24.06 -11.59
N GLU A 706 -5.14 -24.71 -12.36
CA GLU A 706 -6.59 -24.78 -12.12
C GLU A 706 -6.92 -25.39 -10.76
N LYS A 707 -6.23 -26.45 -10.40
CA LYS A 707 -6.43 -27.13 -9.11
C LYS A 707 -6.06 -26.23 -7.93
N VAL A 708 -4.95 -25.54 -8.02
CA VAL A 708 -4.47 -24.62 -7.00
C VAL A 708 -5.43 -23.47 -6.79
N VAL A 709 -5.90 -22.87 -7.88
CA VAL A 709 -6.88 -21.77 -7.82
C VAL A 709 -8.18 -22.22 -7.18
N ALA A 710 -8.73 -23.37 -7.57
CA ALA A 710 -9.97 -23.89 -7.04
C ALA A 710 -9.92 -24.16 -5.53
N VAL A 711 -8.80 -24.68 -5.04
CA VAL A 711 -8.62 -24.97 -3.61
C VAL A 711 -8.35 -23.69 -2.81
N ASP A 712 -7.45 -22.83 -3.27
CA ASP A 712 -7.02 -21.65 -2.51
C ASP A 712 -8.07 -20.53 -2.48
N SER A 713 -8.98 -20.49 -3.44
CA SER A 713 -10.07 -19.50 -3.47
C SER A 713 -11.08 -19.64 -2.33
N GLY A 714 -11.17 -20.83 -1.73
CA GLY A 714 -12.10 -21.10 -0.65
C GLY A 714 -13.55 -21.36 -1.08
N VAL A 715 -13.83 -21.45 -2.38
CA VAL A 715 -15.18 -21.77 -2.89
C VAL A 715 -15.50 -23.27 -2.80
N THR A 716 -14.49 -24.11 -2.68
CA THR A 716 -14.65 -25.56 -2.50
C THR A 716 -14.60 -25.92 -1.02
N ALA A 717 -15.36 -26.95 -0.62
CA ALA A 717 -15.20 -27.52 0.70
C ALA A 717 -14.02 -28.50 0.71
N VAL A 718 -13.05 -28.22 1.57
CA VAL A 718 -11.80 -28.97 1.68
C VAL A 718 -11.72 -29.66 3.04
N ALA A 719 -11.25 -30.90 3.09
CA ALA A 719 -11.09 -31.63 4.34
C ALA A 719 -10.06 -30.96 5.26
N LYS A 720 -10.49 -30.58 6.46
CA LYS A 720 -9.62 -29.99 7.50
C LYS A 720 -8.71 -31.01 8.15
N ARG A 721 -9.21 -32.22 8.31
CA ARG A 721 -8.52 -33.37 8.90
C ARG A 721 -8.81 -34.61 8.09
N GLY A 722 -7.88 -35.57 8.04
CA GLY A 722 -8.10 -36.84 7.37
C GLY A 722 -9.09 -37.73 8.14
N GLY A 723 -9.79 -38.59 7.42
CA GLY A 723 -10.78 -39.48 7.99
C GLY A 723 -11.56 -40.28 6.96
N VAL A 724 -12.73 -40.78 7.34
CA VAL A 724 -13.65 -41.50 6.48
C VAL A 724 -14.97 -40.74 6.43
N VAL A 725 -15.49 -40.56 5.24
CA VAL A 725 -16.80 -39.93 5.03
C VAL A 725 -17.87 -40.86 5.52
N THR A 726 -18.63 -40.45 6.55
CA THR A 726 -19.70 -41.28 7.18
C THR A 726 -21.08 -40.94 6.64
N PHE A 727 -21.29 -39.70 6.23
CA PHE A 727 -22.60 -39.26 5.73
C PHE A 727 -22.43 -38.16 4.68
N VAL A 728 -23.16 -38.23 3.60
CA VAL A 728 -23.17 -37.23 2.52
C VAL A 728 -24.62 -36.93 2.16
N ASP A 729 -24.95 -35.66 2.20
CA ASP A 729 -26.24 -35.12 1.78
C ASP A 729 -25.99 -33.89 0.90
N SER A 730 -26.99 -33.38 0.24
CA SER A 730 -26.88 -32.14 -0.55
C SER A 730 -26.52 -30.91 0.29
N SER A 731 -26.85 -30.92 1.57
CA SER A 731 -26.63 -29.80 2.49
C SER A 731 -25.43 -29.93 3.42
N ARG A 732 -24.95 -31.16 3.66
CA ARG A 732 -23.82 -31.38 4.57
C ARG A 732 -23.04 -32.65 4.26
N ILE A 733 -21.78 -32.65 4.68
CA ILE A 733 -20.88 -33.80 4.65
C ILE A 733 -20.37 -34.02 6.07
N VAL A 734 -20.37 -35.26 6.53
CA VAL A 734 -19.85 -35.62 7.84
C VAL A 734 -18.66 -36.57 7.67
N VAL A 735 -17.52 -36.19 8.24
CA VAL A 735 -16.28 -36.95 8.21
C VAL A 735 -15.89 -37.37 9.62
N LYS A 736 -15.72 -38.70 9.82
CA LYS A 736 -15.16 -39.23 11.05
C LYS A 736 -13.64 -39.13 10.99
N VAL A 737 -13.07 -38.33 11.86
CA VAL A 737 -11.64 -38.01 11.87
C VAL A 737 -10.84 -39.23 12.35
N ASN A 738 -9.66 -39.47 11.77
CA ASN A 738 -8.68 -40.46 12.19
C ASN A 738 -8.19 -40.19 13.62
N GLU A 739 -7.99 -41.26 14.43
CA GLU A 739 -7.53 -41.11 15.81
C GLU A 739 -6.17 -40.39 15.93
N ASN A 740 -5.31 -40.52 14.92
CA ASN A 740 -3.99 -39.89 14.89
C ASN A 740 -4.01 -38.36 14.74
N GLU A 741 -5.11 -37.82 14.22
CA GLU A 741 -5.27 -36.37 13.97
C GLU A 741 -6.17 -35.67 14.99
N MET A 742 -6.66 -36.44 15.99
CA MET A 742 -7.44 -35.89 17.09
C MET A 742 -6.54 -35.43 18.25
N HIS A 743 -6.83 -34.25 18.76
CA HIS A 743 -6.23 -33.73 20.00
C HIS A 743 -7.18 -33.99 21.19
N ALA A 744 -6.61 -34.08 22.37
CA ALA A 744 -7.40 -34.30 23.58
C ALA A 744 -8.43 -33.17 23.79
N GLY A 745 -9.70 -33.50 23.89
CA GLY A 745 -10.79 -32.56 24.07
C GLY A 745 -11.46 -32.08 22.80
N GLU A 746 -11.02 -32.51 21.63
CA GLU A 746 -11.64 -32.18 20.34
C GLU A 746 -12.72 -33.22 19.97
N ALA A 747 -13.74 -32.78 19.24
CA ALA A 747 -14.73 -33.64 18.64
C ALA A 747 -14.10 -34.54 17.57
N GLY A 748 -14.43 -35.83 17.56
CA GLY A 748 -13.91 -36.77 16.56
C GLY A 748 -14.66 -36.76 15.22
N ILE A 749 -15.48 -35.78 14.98
CA ILE A 749 -16.33 -35.65 13.79
C ILE A 749 -16.25 -34.23 13.27
N ASP A 750 -15.99 -34.07 11.97
CA ASP A 750 -16.06 -32.80 11.27
C ASP A 750 -17.35 -32.76 10.43
N ILE A 751 -18.12 -31.70 10.58
CA ILE A 751 -19.35 -31.45 9.82
C ILE A 751 -19.08 -30.26 8.87
N TYR A 752 -19.28 -30.50 7.59
CA TYR A 752 -19.15 -29.49 6.55
C TYR A 752 -20.51 -29.11 6.04
N ASN A 753 -20.98 -27.90 6.35
CA ASN A 753 -22.22 -27.37 5.82
C ASN A 753 -21.98 -26.74 4.47
N LEU A 754 -22.74 -27.18 3.45
CA LEU A 754 -22.58 -26.70 2.09
C LEU A 754 -23.45 -25.46 1.86
N THR A 755 -22.87 -24.47 1.15
CA THR A 755 -23.62 -23.30 0.70
C THR A 755 -24.52 -23.66 -0.48
N LYS A 756 -25.80 -23.39 -0.37
CA LYS A 756 -26.79 -23.72 -1.39
C LYS A 756 -27.47 -22.48 -1.94
N TYR A 757 -27.43 -22.27 -3.25
CA TYR A 757 -28.15 -21.25 -4.01
C TYR A 757 -28.20 -19.87 -3.35
N THR A 758 -27.02 -19.34 -3.01
CA THR A 758 -26.89 -18.00 -2.46
C THR A 758 -26.48 -17.00 -3.53
N ARG A 759 -26.82 -15.75 -3.32
CA ARG A 759 -26.46 -14.67 -4.23
C ARG A 759 -25.00 -14.23 -4.04
N SER A 760 -24.27 -14.09 -5.11
CA SER A 760 -22.96 -13.43 -5.09
C SER A 760 -23.10 -11.90 -5.22
N ASN A 761 -22.02 -11.16 -5.06
CA ASN A 761 -22.03 -9.70 -5.22
C ASN A 761 -22.46 -9.25 -6.63
N GLN A 762 -22.22 -10.08 -7.65
CA GLN A 762 -22.61 -9.82 -9.04
C GLN A 762 -23.91 -10.54 -9.45
N ASN A 763 -24.73 -10.93 -8.49
CA ASN A 763 -25.98 -11.63 -8.71
C ASN A 763 -25.86 -13.03 -9.35
N THR A 764 -24.70 -13.64 -9.27
CA THR A 764 -24.49 -15.01 -9.73
C THR A 764 -24.86 -16.01 -8.64
N CYS A 765 -25.13 -17.24 -9.04
CA CYS A 765 -25.50 -18.33 -8.12
C CYS A 765 -24.24 -18.94 -7.49
N ILE A 766 -24.20 -19.01 -6.18
CA ILE A 766 -23.20 -19.76 -5.41
C ILE A 766 -23.87 -21.04 -4.90
N ASN A 767 -23.40 -22.19 -5.37
CA ASN A 767 -23.93 -23.49 -4.98
C ASN A 767 -22.78 -24.47 -4.87
N GLN A 768 -22.75 -25.25 -3.76
CA GLN A 768 -21.76 -26.30 -3.54
C GLN A 768 -22.38 -27.66 -3.77
N ARG A 769 -21.67 -28.54 -4.46
CA ARG A 769 -22.05 -29.89 -4.75
C ARG A 769 -21.06 -30.88 -4.15
N PRO A 770 -21.50 -31.92 -3.38
CA PRO A 770 -20.58 -32.92 -2.87
C PRO A 770 -19.98 -33.76 -4.00
N VAL A 771 -18.70 -34.05 -3.91
CA VAL A 771 -17.93 -34.89 -4.83
C VAL A 771 -17.57 -36.22 -4.22
N CYS A 772 -17.49 -36.30 -2.90
CA CYS A 772 -17.17 -37.51 -2.15
C CYS A 772 -18.38 -38.41 -2.01
N ARG A 773 -18.10 -39.70 -1.76
CA ARG A 773 -19.11 -40.74 -1.47
C ARG A 773 -19.00 -41.23 -0.04
N MET A 774 -20.11 -41.75 0.48
CA MET A 774 -20.13 -42.38 1.81
C MET A 774 -19.17 -43.57 1.87
N GLY A 775 -18.35 -43.64 2.92
CA GLY A 775 -17.31 -44.65 3.11
C GLY A 775 -15.97 -44.40 2.42
N GLU A 776 -15.84 -43.30 1.72
CA GLU A 776 -14.60 -42.94 1.05
C GLU A 776 -13.57 -42.39 2.07
N PRO A 777 -12.30 -42.89 2.06
CA PRO A 777 -11.26 -42.32 2.89
C PRO A 777 -10.80 -40.98 2.29
N VAL A 778 -10.61 -39.99 3.14
CA VAL A 778 -10.14 -38.64 2.75
C VAL A 778 -8.89 -38.26 3.56
N VAL A 779 -8.02 -37.51 2.95
CA VAL A 779 -6.80 -36.95 3.57
C VAL A 779 -6.99 -35.46 3.70
N ARG A 780 -6.29 -34.83 4.63
CA ARG A 780 -6.28 -33.39 4.79
C ARG A 780 -5.94 -32.68 3.46
N GLY A 781 -6.75 -31.75 3.05
CA GLY A 781 -6.60 -31.01 1.80
C GLY A 781 -7.36 -31.57 0.60
N ASP A 782 -8.02 -32.73 0.75
CA ASP A 782 -8.89 -33.27 -0.31
C ASP A 782 -10.16 -32.43 -0.48
N VAL A 783 -10.59 -32.25 -1.72
CA VAL A 783 -11.83 -31.54 -2.04
C VAL A 783 -13.01 -32.44 -1.76
N LEU A 784 -13.91 -32.01 -0.89
CA LEU A 784 -15.12 -32.72 -0.54
C LEU A 784 -16.34 -32.29 -1.36
N ALA A 785 -16.38 -31.00 -1.73
CA ALA A 785 -17.49 -30.45 -2.52
C ALA A 785 -16.98 -29.41 -3.49
N ASP A 786 -17.52 -29.41 -4.70
CA ASP A 786 -17.22 -28.39 -5.73
C ASP A 786 -18.07 -27.14 -5.50
N GLY A 787 -17.47 -25.97 -5.68
CA GLY A 787 -18.14 -24.69 -5.68
C GLY A 787 -18.58 -24.24 -7.08
N PRO A 788 -18.92 -22.95 -7.25
CA PRO A 788 -19.23 -22.39 -8.56
C PRO A 788 -18.00 -22.44 -9.47
N SER A 789 -18.20 -22.72 -10.76
CA SER A 789 -17.13 -22.83 -11.76
C SER A 789 -16.01 -23.80 -11.39
N THR A 790 -16.29 -24.83 -10.67
CA THR A 790 -15.32 -25.89 -10.34
C THR A 790 -15.87 -27.27 -10.75
N ASP A 791 -14.98 -28.13 -11.23
CA ASP A 791 -15.31 -29.51 -11.59
C ASP A 791 -14.24 -30.44 -11.02
N MET A 792 -14.63 -31.35 -10.13
CA MET A 792 -13.74 -32.30 -9.44
C MET A 792 -12.50 -31.65 -8.78
N GLY A 793 -12.67 -30.48 -8.21
CA GLY A 793 -11.62 -29.70 -7.55
C GLY A 793 -10.72 -28.93 -8.52
N GLU A 794 -11.02 -28.87 -9.79
CA GLU A 794 -10.33 -28.06 -10.79
C GLU A 794 -11.20 -26.90 -11.26
N LEU A 795 -10.57 -25.78 -11.58
CA LEU A 795 -11.28 -24.61 -12.12
C LEU A 795 -11.83 -24.92 -13.51
N ALA A 796 -13.14 -24.73 -13.67
CA ALA A 796 -13.87 -24.92 -14.92
C ALA A 796 -14.70 -23.67 -15.21
N LEU A 797 -14.16 -22.72 -15.96
CA LEU A 797 -14.80 -21.42 -16.21
C LEU A 797 -15.93 -21.48 -17.25
N GLY A 798 -16.08 -22.57 -17.96
CA GLY A 798 -17.09 -22.69 -18.99
C GLY A 798 -17.22 -24.11 -19.53
N GLN A 799 -17.44 -24.23 -20.80
CA GLN A 799 -17.68 -25.48 -21.53
C GLN A 799 -16.61 -25.69 -22.60
N ASN A 800 -16.26 -26.96 -22.87
CA ASN A 800 -15.43 -27.33 -24.02
C ASN A 800 -16.28 -27.34 -25.28
N MET A 801 -15.93 -26.50 -26.24
CA MET A 801 -16.67 -26.32 -27.48
C MET A 801 -15.81 -26.66 -28.71
N ARG A 802 -16.44 -27.21 -29.72
CA ARG A 802 -15.81 -27.37 -31.02
C ARG A 802 -15.93 -26.06 -31.80
N ILE A 803 -14.79 -25.49 -32.23
CA ILE A 803 -14.72 -24.19 -32.88
C ILE A 803 -14.15 -24.35 -34.30
N ALA A 804 -14.71 -23.61 -35.25
CA ALA A 804 -14.14 -23.42 -36.59
C ALA A 804 -13.66 -21.97 -36.72
N PHE A 805 -12.41 -21.78 -37.13
CA PHE A 805 -11.82 -20.47 -37.39
C PHE A 805 -11.93 -20.16 -38.89
N MET A 806 -12.98 -19.49 -39.26
CA MET A 806 -13.24 -19.13 -40.65
C MET A 806 -14.21 -17.96 -40.77
N PRO A 807 -14.13 -17.12 -41.82
CA PRO A 807 -15.19 -16.16 -42.08
C PRO A 807 -16.45 -16.88 -42.57
N TRP A 808 -17.62 -16.44 -42.13
CA TRP A 808 -18.88 -17.04 -42.53
C TRP A 808 -19.92 -15.96 -42.89
N ASN A 809 -20.11 -15.72 -44.19
CA ASN A 809 -21.08 -14.80 -44.74
C ASN A 809 -21.14 -13.39 -44.10
N GLY A 810 -20.02 -12.93 -43.52
CA GLY A 810 -19.93 -11.67 -42.81
C GLY A 810 -20.60 -11.59 -41.44
N TYR A 811 -21.24 -12.65 -40.96
CA TYR A 811 -21.92 -12.65 -39.65
C TYR A 811 -20.98 -12.74 -38.46
N ASN A 812 -19.72 -13.07 -38.65
CA ASN A 812 -18.70 -13.08 -37.60
C ASN A 812 -17.69 -11.92 -37.74
N PHE A 813 -18.11 -10.82 -38.34
CA PHE A 813 -17.32 -9.61 -38.49
C PHE A 813 -17.07 -8.91 -37.17
N GLU A 814 -15.86 -8.39 -36.95
CA GLU A 814 -15.44 -7.62 -35.75
C GLU A 814 -15.84 -8.27 -34.42
N ASP A 815 -15.14 -9.33 -34.03
CA ASP A 815 -15.32 -10.03 -32.74
C ASP A 815 -16.71 -10.69 -32.55
N SER A 816 -17.55 -10.69 -33.54
CA SER A 816 -18.83 -11.42 -33.52
C SER A 816 -18.59 -12.93 -33.55
N ILE A 817 -19.38 -13.66 -32.80
CA ILE A 817 -19.33 -15.12 -32.72
C ILE A 817 -20.70 -15.69 -33.12
N LEU A 818 -20.65 -16.71 -34.01
CA LEU A 818 -21.83 -17.48 -34.35
C LEU A 818 -21.91 -18.75 -33.51
N PHE A 819 -23.08 -19.02 -32.99
CA PHE A 819 -23.40 -20.27 -32.30
C PHE A 819 -24.32 -21.15 -33.15
N SER A 820 -24.16 -22.44 -32.99
CA SER A 820 -25.19 -23.37 -33.49
C SER A 820 -26.41 -23.35 -32.57
N GLU A 821 -27.58 -23.67 -33.11
CA GLU A 821 -28.81 -23.80 -32.31
C GLU A 821 -28.71 -24.86 -31.20
N ARG A 822 -27.87 -25.86 -31.40
CA ARG A 822 -27.58 -26.91 -30.41
C ARG A 822 -27.05 -26.38 -29.09
N VAL A 823 -26.31 -25.25 -29.07
CA VAL A 823 -25.80 -24.63 -27.85
C VAL A 823 -26.95 -24.25 -26.91
N ALA A 824 -28.02 -23.68 -27.45
CA ALA A 824 -29.21 -23.33 -26.68
C ALA A 824 -30.05 -24.55 -26.27
N ILE A 825 -30.14 -25.56 -27.14
CA ILE A 825 -30.90 -26.78 -26.86
C ILE A 825 -30.26 -27.62 -25.74
N ASP A 826 -28.94 -27.72 -25.75
CA ASP A 826 -28.16 -28.48 -24.77
C ASP A 826 -27.88 -27.70 -23.47
N ASP A 827 -28.38 -26.48 -23.30
CA ASP A 827 -28.15 -25.59 -22.16
C ASP A 827 -26.67 -25.42 -21.81
N ARG A 828 -25.83 -25.25 -22.82
CA ARG A 828 -24.38 -25.18 -22.64
C ARG A 828 -23.91 -23.96 -21.84
N PHE A 829 -24.48 -22.79 -22.10
CA PHE A 829 -24.14 -21.53 -21.46
C PHE A 829 -25.28 -20.94 -20.61
N THR A 830 -26.24 -21.77 -20.27
CA THR A 830 -27.34 -21.35 -19.37
C THR A 830 -26.84 -21.07 -17.99
N THR A 831 -27.22 -19.92 -17.43
CA THR A 831 -26.78 -19.45 -16.11
C THR A 831 -27.98 -19.14 -15.21
N ILE A 832 -27.73 -19.18 -13.91
CA ILE A 832 -28.70 -18.77 -12.90
C ILE A 832 -28.27 -17.44 -12.31
N HIS A 833 -29.19 -16.48 -12.28
CA HIS A 833 -28.98 -15.19 -11.64
C HIS A 833 -29.95 -15.02 -10.49
N ILE A 834 -29.45 -14.59 -9.34
CA ILE A 834 -30.23 -14.33 -8.13
C ILE A 834 -30.18 -12.85 -7.84
N GLN A 835 -31.36 -12.22 -7.82
CA GLN A 835 -31.51 -10.80 -7.49
C GLN A 835 -32.14 -10.65 -6.11
N GLU A 836 -31.70 -9.67 -5.38
CA GLU A 836 -32.22 -9.27 -4.10
C GLU A 836 -32.96 -7.95 -4.22
N LEU A 837 -34.21 -7.92 -3.80
CA LEU A 837 -35.04 -6.73 -3.76
C LEU A 837 -35.46 -6.47 -2.31
N THR A 838 -35.31 -5.23 -1.86
CA THR A 838 -35.59 -4.83 -0.48
C THR A 838 -36.71 -3.82 -0.44
N CYS A 839 -37.54 -3.92 0.60
CA CYS A 839 -38.61 -2.98 0.89
C CYS A 839 -38.54 -2.59 2.37
N ILE A 840 -38.56 -1.30 2.65
CA ILE A 840 -38.49 -0.75 4.00
C ILE A 840 -39.76 0.05 4.26
N ALA A 841 -40.44 -0.25 5.36
CA ALA A 841 -41.55 0.58 5.87
C ALA A 841 -40.95 1.64 6.81
N ARG A 842 -41.11 2.90 6.46
CA ARG A 842 -40.57 4.06 7.17
C ARG A 842 -41.67 4.87 7.85
N ASP A 843 -41.32 5.56 8.95
CA ASP A 843 -42.20 6.54 9.55
C ASP A 843 -42.11 7.86 8.75
N THR A 844 -43.27 8.33 8.28
CA THR A 844 -43.38 9.62 7.59
C THR A 844 -44.06 10.65 8.48
N LYS A 845 -43.98 11.93 8.12
CA LYS A 845 -44.62 13.03 8.85
C LYS A 845 -46.15 12.88 8.91
N LEU A 846 -46.75 12.15 7.97
CA LEU A 846 -48.20 11.93 7.86
C LEU A 846 -48.67 10.64 8.51
N GLY A 847 -47.75 9.83 9.00
CA GLY A 847 -48.01 8.54 9.60
C GLY A 847 -46.97 7.50 9.19
N SER A 848 -47.00 6.33 9.77
CA SER A 848 -46.11 5.23 9.39
C SER A 848 -46.59 4.54 8.12
N GLU A 849 -45.63 4.10 7.29
CA GLU A 849 -45.91 3.22 6.16
C GLU A 849 -46.25 1.82 6.67
N GLU A 850 -47.17 1.17 6.08
CA GLU A 850 -47.66 -0.16 6.46
C GLU A 850 -47.43 -1.16 5.32
N ILE A 851 -46.99 -2.38 5.68
CA ILE A 851 -46.90 -3.50 4.75
C ILE A 851 -48.16 -4.35 4.90
N THR A 852 -49.01 -4.36 3.89
CA THR A 852 -50.27 -5.02 3.90
C THR A 852 -50.67 -5.53 2.50
N ALA A 853 -51.51 -6.54 2.47
CA ALA A 853 -52.15 -7.02 1.21
C ALA A 853 -53.33 -6.15 0.77
N ASP A 854 -53.85 -5.30 1.64
CA ASP A 854 -54.93 -4.37 1.33
C ASP A 854 -54.39 -3.12 0.65
N ILE A 855 -54.29 -3.17 -0.68
CA ILE A 855 -53.74 -2.13 -1.50
C ILE A 855 -54.88 -1.48 -2.31
N PRO A 856 -55.00 -0.15 -2.31
CA PRO A 856 -56.02 0.51 -3.08
C PRO A 856 -55.79 0.40 -4.59
N ASN A 857 -56.90 0.27 -5.35
CA ASN A 857 -56.87 0.24 -6.83
C ASN A 857 -56.10 -0.91 -7.48
N VAL A 858 -55.96 -2.03 -6.80
CA VAL A 858 -55.29 -3.22 -7.31
C VAL A 858 -56.33 -4.37 -7.36
N GLY A 859 -56.38 -5.07 -8.48
CA GLY A 859 -57.29 -6.22 -8.67
C GLY A 859 -56.84 -7.46 -7.86
N GLU A 860 -57.79 -8.31 -7.53
CA GLU A 860 -57.49 -9.55 -6.78
C GLU A 860 -56.50 -10.48 -7.49
N SER A 861 -56.49 -10.48 -8.81
CA SER A 861 -55.55 -11.29 -9.59
C SER A 861 -54.11 -10.87 -9.37
N ALA A 862 -53.83 -9.58 -9.16
CA ALA A 862 -52.50 -9.07 -8.83
C ALA A 862 -52.08 -9.36 -7.40
N LEU A 863 -53.02 -9.56 -6.49
CA LEU A 863 -52.79 -9.90 -5.08
C LEU A 863 -52.76 -11.40 -4.82
N SER A 864 -53.02 -12.27 -5.79
CA SER A 864 -53.15 -13.71 -5.63
C SER A 864 -51.83 -14.40 -5.18
N LYS A 865 -50.70 -13.80 -5.46
CA LYS A 865 -49.38 -14.31 -5.08
C LYS A 865 -48.90 -13.81 -3.73
N LEU A 866 -49.61 -12.92 -3.10
CA LEU A 866 -49.28 -12.38 -1.78
C LEU A 866 -49.91 -13.22 -0.68
N ASP A 867 -49.23 -13.36 0.44
CA ASP A 867 -49.78 -13.92 1.65
C ASP A 867 -50.65 -12.91 2.42
N GLU A 868 -51.18 -13.27 3.58
CA GLU A 868 -51.99 -12.38 4.41
C GLU A 868 -51.25 -11.17 4.91
N ALA A 869 -49.91 -11.26 5.07
CA ALA A 869 -49.04 -10.16 5.47
C ALA A 869 -48.69 -9.21 4.31
N GLY A 870 -49.09 -9.52 3.09
CA GLY A 870 -48.78 -8.71 1.93
C GLY A 870 -47.43 -9.00 1.28
N VAL A 871 -46.82 -10.13 1.61
CA VAL A 871 -45.51 -10.53 1.05
C VAL A 871 -45.74 -11.75 0.14
N VAL A 872 -45.02 -11.77 -0.98
CA VAL A 872 -45.06 -12.91 -1.90
C VAL A 872 -44.58 -14.19 -1.22
N TYR A 873 -45.24 -15.33 -1.46
CA TYR A 873 -44.84 -16.61 -0.89
C TYR A 873 -43.67 -17.24 -1.66
N ILE A 874 -42.90 -18.07 -0.99
CA ILE A 874 -41.75 -18.78 -1.57
C ILE A 874 -42.28 -19.79 -2.62
N GLY A 875 -41.61 -19.84 -3.77
CA GLY A 875 -42.02 -20.70 -4.87
C GLY A 875 -42.98 -20.06 -5.89
N ALA A 876 -43.39 -18.81 -5.66
CA ALA A 876 -44.23 -18.07 -6.61
C ALA A 876 -43.46 -17.69 -7.85
N GLU A 877 -44.05 -17.96 -9.03
CA GLU A 877 -43.50 -17.46 -10.30
C GLU A 877 -43.98 -16.04 -10.51
N VAL A 878 -43.03 -15.11 -10.74
CA VAL A 878 -43.32 -13.69 -10.92
C VAL A 878 -42.80 -13.20 -12.27
N ASN A 879 -43.53 -12.23 -12.84
CA ASN A 879 -43.18 -11.56 -14.08
C ASN A 879 -42.99 -10.08 -13.83
N GLY A 880 -42.46 -9.36 -14.80
CA GLY A 880 -42.29 -7.90 -14.70
C GLY A 880 -43.60 -7.18 -14.37
N GLY A 881 -43.55 -6.33 -13.33
CA GLY A 881 -44.70 -5.58 -12.86
C GLY A 881 -45.54 -6.22 -11.76
N ASP A 882 -45.28 -7.49 -11.41
CA ASP A 882 -45.99 -8.18 -10.32
C ASP A 882 -45.61 -7.58 -8.96
N ILE A 883 -46.54 -7.54 -8.03
CA ILE A 883 -46.31 -7.04 -6.68
C ILE A 883 -45.57 -8.10 -5.85
N LEU A 884 -44.44 -7.70 -5.28
CA LEU A 884 -43.67 -8.57 -4.38
C LEU A 884 -44.01 -8.32 -2.91
N VAL A 885 -44.05 -7.04 -2.52
CA VAL A 885 -44.41 -6.63 -1.17
C VAL A 885 -45.43 -5.51 -1.29
N GLY A 886 -46.62 -5.74 -0.74
CA GLY A 886 -47.64 -4.73 -0.68
C GLY A 886 -47.34 -3.70 0.41
N LYS A 887 -47.10 -2.47 0.05
CA LYS A 887 -46.83 -1.35 0.96
C LYS A 887 -47.72 -0.16 0.61
N VAL A 888 -48.28 0.46 1.62
CA VAL A 888 -49.11 1.66 1.49
C VAL A 888 -48.54 2.81 2.30
N THR A 889 -48.53 3.99 1.72
CA THR A 889 -48.04 5.22 2.35
C THR A 889 -49.19 6.15 2.63
N PRO A 890 -49.33 6.77 3.84
CA PRO A 890 -50.37 7.74 4.11
C PRO A 890 -50.31 8.95 3.21
N LYS A 891 -51.47 9.40 2.72
CA LYS A 891 -51.60 10.62 1.90
C LYS A 891 -52.02 11.79 2.76
N GLY A 892 -51.44 12.98 2.49
CA GLY A 892 -51.98 14.25 2.94
C GLY A 892 -53.08 14.77 2.02
N GLU A 893 -53.94 15.63 2.55
CA GLU A 893 -55.05 16.23 1.77
C GLU A 893 -54.60 16.96 0.50
N THR A 894 -53.37 17.45 0.48
CA THR A 894 -52.79 18.20 -0.68
C THR A 894 -52.35 17.30 -1.83
N GLN A 895 -52.20 16.01 -1.62
CA GLN A 895 -51.72 15.02 -2.63
C GLN A 895 -52.88 14.27 -3.31
N LEU A 896 -54.11 14.56 -2.99
CA LEU A 896 -55.25 13.98 -3.62
C LEU A 896 -55.42 14.51 -5.03
N THR A 897 -55.60 13.63 -6.02
CA THR A 897 -55.94 14.02 -7.39
C THR A 897 -57.34 14.61 -7.41
N PRO A 898 -57.67 15.53 -8.38
CA PRO A 898 -59.03 16.07 -8.48
C PRO A 898 -60.11 15.01 -8.55
N GLU A 899 -59.85 13.89 -9.16
CA GLU A 899 -60.77 12.75 -9.24
C GLU A 899 -61.03 12.09 -7.89
N GLU A 900 -59.96 11.93 -7.11
CA GLU A 900 -60.05 11.39 -5.73
C GLU A 900 -60.78 12.33 -4.81
N LYS A 901 -60.59 13.66 -4.94
CA LYS A 901 -61.36 14.70 -4.21
C LYS A 901 -62.85 14.63 -4.55
N LEU A 902 -63.16 14.42 -5.81
CA LEU A 902 -64.50 14.28 -6.27
C LEU A 902 -65.19 13.03 -5.73
N LEU A 903 -64.49 11.89 -5.77
CA LEU A 903 -64.95 10.60 -5.19
C LEU A 903 -65.16 10.70 -3.68
N ARG A 904 -64.27 11.43 -2.98
CA ARG A 904 -64.37 11.66 -1.54
C ARG A 904 -65.59 12.54 -1.21
N ALA A 905 -65.92 13.54 -2.06
CA ALA A 905 -67.07 14.39 -1.92
C ALA A 905 -68.40 13.68 -2.21
N ILE A 906 -68.42 12.70 -3.14
CA ILE A 906 -69.64 11.99 -3.59
C ILE A 906 -69.90 10.76 -2.73
N PHE A 907 -68.87 10.00 -2.37
CA PHE A 907 -69.01 8.72 -1.67
C PHE A 907 -68.56 8.74 -0.21
N GLY A 908 -68.29 9.91 0.37
CA GLY A 908 -67.78 10.01 1.76
C GLY A 908 -66.37 9.47 1.92
N GLU A 909 -66.01 9.06 3.14
CA GLU A 909 -64.63 8.64 3.50
C GLU A 909 -64.14 7.35 2.83
N LYS A 910 -64.78 6.83 1.81
CA LYS A 910 -64.37 5.62 1.11
C LYS A 910 -63.24 5.81 0.08
N ALA A 911 -62.76 7.00 -0.14
CA ALA A 911 -61.51 7.17 -0.90
C ALA A 911 -60.32 6.85 -0.02
N ALA A 912 -59.45 6.00 -0.46
CA ALA A 912 -58.31 5.53 0.30
C ALA A 912 -57.41 6.67 0.77
N ASP A 913 -57.18 6.80 2.09
CA ASP A 913 -56.25 7.76 2.66
C ASP A 913 -54.79 7.40 2.43
N VAL A 914 -54.53 6.33 1.72
CA VAL A 914 -53.22 5.75 1.51
C VAL A 914 -52.88 5.62 0.02
N LYS A 915 -51.61 5.78 -0.28
CA LYS A 915 -51.05 5.63 -1.63
C LYS A 915 -50.37 4.28 -1.75
N ASP A 916 -50.53 3.61 -2.86
CA ASP A 916 -49.77 2.41 -3.21
C ASP A 916 -48.29 2.76 -3.45
N SER A 917 -47.41 2.26 -2.63
CA SER A 917 -45.96 2.33 -2.75
C SER A 917 -45.31 0.96 -2.74
N SER A 918 -46.02 -0.07 -3.16
CA SER A 918 -45.60 -1.47 -3.16
C SER A 918 -44.34 -1.70 -3.98
N LEU A 919 -43.52 -2.62 -3.51
CA LEU A 919 -42.36 -3.11 -4.25
C LEU A 919 -42.87 -4.02 -5.39
N ARG A 920 -42.47 -3.67 -6.62
CA ARG A 920 -42.84 -4.43 -7.82
C ARG A 920 -41.61 -5.02 -8.48
N VAL A 921 -41.81 -6.11 -9.21
CA VAL A 921 -40.75 -6.70 -10.05
C VAL A 921 -40.37 -5.72 -11.14
N PRO A 922 -39.06 -5.44 -11.34
CA PRO A 922 -38.59 -4.61 -12.45
C PRO A 922 -39.08 -5.14 -13.80
N ASN A 923 -39.30 -4.25 -14.77
CA ASN A 923 -39.68 -4.65 -16.12
C ASN A 923 -38.64 -5.59 -16.73
N SER A 924 -39.09 -6.55 -17.53
CA SER A 924 -38.26 -7.58 -18.18
C SER A 924 -37.64 -8.63 -17.26
N VAL A 925 -37.91 -8.60 -15.98
CA VAL A 925 -37.44 -9.63 -15.05
C VAL A 925 -38.54 -10.68 -14.84
N LYS A 926 -38.17 -11.95 -14.99
CA LYS A 926 -39.00 -13.10 -14.72
C LYS A 926 -38.27 -14.10 -13.87
N GLY A 927 -38.91 -14.73 -12.95
CA GLY A 927 -38.27 -15.73 -12.11
C GLY A 927 -39.15 -16.30 -11.05
N THR A 928 -38.56 -17.11 -10.20
CA THR A 928 -39.22 -17.79 -9.09
C THR A 928 -38.68 -17.27 -7.76
N ILE A 929 -39.53 -17.03 -6.80
CA ILE A 929 -39.13 -16.60 -5.46
C ILE A 929 -38.52 -17.80 -4.71
N ILE A 930 -37.24 -17.67 -4.32
CA ILE A 930 -36.52 -18.75 -3.60
C ILE A 930 -36.44 -18.51 -2.11
N ASP A 931 -36.43 -17.26 -1.66
CA ASP A 931 -36.35 -16.94 -0.24
C ASP A 931 -37.01 -15.59 0.06
N VAL A 932 -37.56 -15.50 1.28
CA VAL A 932 -38.15 -14.27 1.81
C VAL A 932 -37.71 -14.11 3.24
N GLN A 933 -37.12 -12.98 3.60
CA GLN A 933 -36.70 -12.67 4.95
C GLN A 933 -37.40 -11.42 5.46
N ILE A 934 -37.84 -11.47 6.72
CA ILE A 934 -38.57 -10.40 7.38
C ILE A 934 -37.83 -9.99 8.63
N PHE A 935 -37.51 -8.69 8.72
CA PHE A 935 -36.82 -8.12 9.89
C PHE A 935 -37.75 -7.12 10.57
N THR A 936 -37.83 -7.20 11.90
CA THR A 936 -38.60 -6.29 12.75
C THR A 936 -37.69 -5.62 13.79
N ARG A 937 -38.12 -4.50 14.33
CA ARG A 937 -37.43 -3.88 15.48
C ARG A 937 -37.55 -4.79 16.71
N ASP A 938 -36.46 -4.93 17.44
CA ASP A 938 -36.46 -5.61 18.73
C ASP A 938 -37.20 -4.75 19.77
N GLY A 939 -37.97 -5.41 20.65
CA GLY A 939 -38.64 -4.77 21.80
C GLY A 939 -40.04 -4.23 21.56
N VAL A 940 -40.67 -4.49 20.41
CA VAL A 940 -42.06 -4.16 20.16
C VAL A 940 -42.91 -5.37 20.52
N GLU A 941 -43.89 -5.18 21.40
CA GLU A 941 -44.90 -6.24 21.72
C GLU A 941 -45.67 -6.58 20.45
N LYS A 942 -45.65 -7.85 20.11
CA LYS A 942 -46.26 -8.38 18.92
C LYS A 942 -47.67 -8.86 19.22
N ASP A 943 -48.68 -8.18 18.75
CA ASP A 943 -50.00 -8.70 18.61
C ASP A 943 -50.02 -9.75 17.48
N ASN A 944 -50.59 -10.94 17.68
CA ASN A 944 -50.52 -12.06 16.73
C ASN A 944 -50.96 -11.75 15.29
N ARG A 945 -51.65 -10.63 15.10
CA ARG A 945 -52.06 -10.10 13.81
C ARG A 945 -51.19 -8.95 13.33
N ALA A 946 -50.63 -8.16 14.23
CA ALA A 946 -49.79 -7.00 13.95
C ALA A 946 -48.32 -7.39 13.68
N VAL A 947 -47.87 -8.52 14.18
CA VAL A 947 -46.52 -9.08 13.92
C VAL A 947 -46.24 -9.23 12.46
N GLU A 948 -47.24 -9.52 11.68
CA GLU A 948 -47.10 -9.73 10.26
C GLU A 948 -47.21 -8.43 9.44
N ILE A 949 -47.75 -7.36 10.02
CA ILE A 949 -48.21 -6.21 9.24
C ILE A 949 -47.57 -4.87 9.66
N GLU A 950 -47.48 -4.56 10.95
CA GLU A 950 -47.22 -3.20 11.40
C GLU A 950 -45.77 -2.89 11.78
N GLU A 951 -44.97 -3.89 12.11
CA GLU A 951 -43.66 -3.68 12.70
C GLU A 951 -42.49 -4.11 11.84
N ILE A 952 -42.74 -4.58 10.64
CA ILE A 952 -41.72 -5.03 9.72
C ILE A 952 -41.05 -3.85 9.08
N GLN A 953 -39.80 -3.61 9.46
CA GLN A 953 -39.04 -2.52 8.88
C GLN A 953 -38.38 -2.85 7.54
N LEU A 954 -38.05 -4.12 7.35
CA LEU A 954 -37.36 -4.58 6.15
C LEU A 954 -37.95 -5.92 5.72
N LYS A 955 -38.40 -6.02 4.50
CA LYS A 955 -38.70 -7.28 3.83
C LYS A 955 -37.76 -7.43 2.66
N GLU A 956 -37.12 -8.57 2.58
CA GLU A 956 -36.20 -8.93 1.54
C GLU A 956 -36.74 -10.10 0.73
N VAL A 957 -36.80 -9.94 -0.57
CA VAL A 957 -37.27 -10.95 -1.49
C VAL A 957 -36.16 -11.31 -2.45
N LYS A 958 -35.78 -12.59 -2.45
CA LYS A 958 -34.81 -13.14 -3.40
C LYS A 958 -35.53 -13.87 -4.50
N LYS A 959 -35.05 -13.74 -5.70
CA LYS A 959 -35.70 -14.31 -6.86
C LYS A 959 -34.66 -14.84 -7.83
N ASP A 960 -35.01 -15.92 -8.47
CA ASP A 960 -34.23 -16.66 -9.46
C ASP A 960 -34.45 -16.13 -10.88
#